data_3deee5990e73f31d72e1325af714480a
#
_entry.id   3deee5990e73f31d72e1325af714480a
#
_cell.length_a   1.000
_cell.length_b   1.000
_cell.length_c   1.000
_cell.angle_alpha   90.00
_cell.angle_beta   90.00
_cell.angle_gamma   90.00
#
_symmetry.space_group_name_H-M   'P 1'
#
loop_
_entity.id
_entity.type
_entity.pdbx_description
1 polymer ?
#
loop_
_entity_poly.entity_id
_entity_poly.type
_entity_poly.pdbx_seq_one_letter_code
_entity_poly.pdbx_strand_id
1 'polypeptide(L)'
;VEDNIFDKVHEVDLKKTMEQSYIEYAMSVIASRALPDVRDGLKPVQRRVLYSMIELNNGPDKPHRKCARIVGDTMGKYHPHGDSSIYGALVNMAQDWSTRYPLVDGHGNFGSVDGDGAAAMRYTEARLSKISMEMLADINKDTVDFAPNFDETEKEPTVLPSRYPNLLCNGTTGIAVGMATNIPPHNLGEVVNAVIKIIDNRIEEGRDTEIEEILKIVKGPDFPTGAQILGTRGIEEAYRTGRGKIRVRAVTNMETLPNGKTRIIVTELPYLVNKARLIEKIADLVKEKKIDGITALTDESSREGMRINIELRRDVNANVILNQLYKHTQLQDTFGVIMLALYHNQPVVMNLLQMLTYYLKHQEEVVTRRTRYDLNKAEERAHILQGLLIALDNIDEVIRIIRGSRSAAIAKESLMERFTLTDVQAQAIVDMRLRALTGLEREKIENEYAELQKKISELKAILADENLLLGVIKKELEEIRDKYADPRRTSIGYDESDFSMEDLIPQEEVVVTMTKLGYIKRMTRDNFKSQNRGGKGIKGMQTLDDDYIEELILTNTHASIMFFTNKGRVYRLKTYEIPEASRTARGTAIINLLQLQPEETITSIVTMKEYRENAYLFMATKNGMVKKTSLDEYQNMRKTGLTAINLREDDELIEVKYTDGDQDIFLVTKYGQCIRFHESDVRATGRASMGVIGINLMDTDEVVGMQLSSQGEYMLTVSENGMGKLTDINEFTVQNRGGKGNKCYKIVEKTGNVVGMKILSRENEVMMINTDGIIIQMPCSDISILGRVTSGVKLMDLKNGITIASIAKVRESSKNENEEEASEESQNETENAGEETEE
;
A
#
# COMPACT_ATOMS: atom_id res chain seq x y z
N VAL A 1 -53.51 -51.73 -3.07
CA VAL A 1 -53.08 -50.43 -3.59
C VAL A 1 -51.61 -50.33 -3.31
N GLU A 2 -50.82 -50.69 -4.35
CA GLU A 2 -49.34 -50.53 -4.34
C GLU A 2 -49.07 -49.05 -4.48
N ASP A 3 -48.57 -48.43 -3.41
CA ASP A 3 -47.99 -47.09 -3.45
C ASP A 3 -46.65 -47.20 -4.21
N ASN A 4 -46.64 -46.79 -5.47
CA ASN A 4 -45.44 -46.63 -6.28
C ASN A 4 -44.57 -45.55 -5.63
N ILE A 5 -43.51 -45.99 -4.97
CA ILE A 5 -42.48 -45.15 -4.30
C ILE A 5 -41.60 -44.33 -5.30
N PHE A 6 -41.80 -44.55 -6.60
CA PHE A 6 -40.91 -44.00 -7.66
C PHE A 6 -41.45 -42.78 -8.41
N ASP A 7 -42.61 -42.23 -8.14
CA ASP A 7 -43.21 -41.16 -8.94
C ASP A 7 -43.53 -39.88 -8.15
N LYS A 8 -42.68 -39.46 -7.24
CA LYS A 8 -42.71 -38.08 -6.76
C LYS A 8 -41.76 -37.22 -7.61
N VAL A 9 -42.31 -36.67 -8.69
CA VAL A 9 -41.61 -35.59 -9.43
C VAL A 9 -41.63 -34.35 -8.56
N HIS A 10 -40.47 -33.94 -8.09
CA HIS A 10 -40.28 -32.64 -7.42
C HIS A 10 -39.88 -31.60 -8.46
N GLU A 11 -40.74 -30.60 -8.65
CA GLU A 11 -40.34 -29.45 -9.43
C GLU A 11 -39.27 -28.64 -8.67
N VAL A 12 -38.11 -28.49 -9.25
CA VAL A 12 -36.97 -27.77 -8.69
C VAL A 12 -36.61 -26.61 -9.62
N ASP A 13 -36.56 -25.41 -9.10
CA ASP A 13 -36.07 -24.25 -9.82
C ASP A 13 -34.56 -24.41 -10.07
N LEU A 14 -34.21 -24.70 -11.34
CA LEU A 14 -32.83 -24.92 -11.76
C LEU A 14 -31.92 -23.76 -11.40
N LYS A 15 -32.39 -22.52 -11.59
CA LYS A 15 -31.59 -21.33 -11.29
C LYS A 15 -31.24 -21.25 -9.80
N LYS A 16 -32.24 -21.38 -8.94
CA LYS A 16 -32.09 -21.33 -7.48
C LYS A 16 -31.19 -22.46 -6.95
N THR A 17 -31.37 -23.66 -7.49
CA THR A 17 -30.54 -24.83 -7.12
C THR A 17 -29.09 -24.62 -7.54
N MET A 18 -28.86 -24.11 -8.78
CA MET A 18 -27.52 -23.82 -9.28
C MET A 18 -26.84 -22.72 -8.46
N GLU A 19 -27.54 -21.62 -8.14
CA GLU A 19 -27.03 -20.54 -7.30
C GLU A 19 -26.64 -21.06 -5.90
N GLN A 20 -27.49 -21.85 -5.27
CA GLN A 20 -27.21 -22.41 -3.95
C GLN A 20 -26.02 -23.37 -3.98
N SER A 21 -26.00 -24.32 -4.92
CA SER A 21 -24.89 -25.29 -5.08
C SER A 21 -23.57 -24.58 -5.40
N TYR A 22 -23.60 -23.51 -6.20
CA TYR A 22 -22.40 -22.73 -6.50
C TYR A 22 -21.86 -22.00 -5.29
N ILE A 23 -22.74 -21.41 -4.46
CA ILE A 23 -22.35 -20.75 -3.21
C ILE A 23 -21.75 -21.75 -2.23
N GLU A 24 -22.38 -22.91 -2.04
CA GLU A 24 -21.87 -23.97 -1.16
C GLU A 24 -20.48 -24.48 -1.63
N TYR A 25 -20.31 -24.69 -2.94
CA TYR A 25 -19.03 -25.06 -3.51
C TYR A 25 -17.98 -23.96 -3.30
N ALA A 26 -18.33 -22.69 -3.57
CA ALA A 26 -17.43 -21.57 -3.40
C ALA A 26 -16.99 -21.45 -1.94
N MET A 27 -17.89 -21.53 -0.99
CA MET A 27 -17.58 -21.49 0.44
C MET A 27 -16.66 -22.64 0.85
N SER A 28 -16.92 -23.87 0.36
CA SER A 28 -16.06 -25.02 0.63
C SER A 28 -14.64 -24.82 0.08
N VAL A 29 -14.49 -24.30 -1.14
CA VAL A 29 -13.18 -24.02 -1.73
C VAL A 29 -12.43 -22.91 -0.98
N ILE A 30 -13.13 -21.87 -0.55
CA ILE A 30 -12.55 -20.75 0.20
C ILE A 30 -12.09 -21.22 1.59
N ALA A 31 -12.99 -21.80 2.37
CA ALA A 31 -12.73 -22.12 3.78
C ALA A 31 -11.91 -23.40 3.99
N SER A 32 -12.03 -24.39 3.09
CA SER A 32 -11.51 -25.75 3.34
C SER A 32 -10.52 -26.28 2.31
N ARG A 33 -10.05 -25.45 1.35
CA ARG A 33 -9.15 -25.95 0.29
C ARG A 33 -8.04 -25.00 -0.11
N ALA A 34 -8.37 -23.80 -0.61
CA ALA A 34 -7.43 -22.96 -1.36
C ALA A 34 -6.68 -21.96 -0.52
N LEU A 35 -7.28 -21.44 0.55
CA LEU A 35 -6.72 -20.37 1.35
C LEU A 35 -6.04 -20.89 2.62
N PRO A 36 -4.92 -20.27 3.05
CA PRO A 36 -4.27 -20.57 4.32
C PRO A 36 -4.98 -19.90 5.50
N ASP A 37 -4.85 -20.45 6.69
CA ASP A 37 -5.19 -19.75 7.93
C ASP A 37 -4.04 -18.80 8.31
N VAL A 38 -4.35 -17.58 8.74
CA VAL A 38 -3.32 -16.57 9.09
C VAL A 38 -2.47 -16.99 10.29
N ARG A 39 -3.01 -17.84 11.17
CA ARG A 39 -2.39 -18.26 12.43
C ARG A 39 -1.24 -19.24 12.22
N ASP A 40 -1.40 -20.24 11.35
CA ASP A 40 -0.38 -21.27 11.09
C ASP A 40 0.16 -21.26 9.64
N GLY A 41 -0.46 -20.47 8.75
CA GLY A 41 -0.02 -20.32 7.36
C GLY A 41 -0.24 -21.56 6.48
N LEU A 42 -1.05 -22.50 6.92
CA LEU A 42 -1.24 -23.78 6.23
C LEU A 42 -2.62 -23.88 5.58
N LYS A 43 -2.64 -24.52 4.42
CA LYS A 43 -3.88 -25.03 3.84
C LYS A 43 -4.29 -26.30 4.58
N PRO A 44 -5.59 -26.66 4.56
CA PRO A 44 -6.05 -27.87 5.25
C PRO A 44 -5.29 -29.15 4.89
N VAL A 45 -4.98 -29.38 3.62
CA VAL A 45 -4.20 -30.55 3.19
C VAL A 45 -2.81 -30.59 3.79
N GLN A 46 -2.12 -29.45 3.85
CA GLN A 46 -0.77 -29.35 4.43
C GLN A 46 -0.80 -29.64 5.94
N ARG A 47 -1.76 -29.05 6.64
CA ARG A 47 -1.96 -29.27 8.09
C ARG A 47 -2.23 -30.74 8.40
N ARG A 48 -3.08 -31.38 7.63
CA ARG A 48 -3.43 -32.80 7.78
C ARG A 48 -2.23 -33.72 7.50
N VAL A 49 -1.41 -33.38 6.51
CA VAL A 49 -0.17 -34.16 6.22
C VAL A 49 0.80 -34.06 7.41
N LEU A 50 1.08 -32.87 7.91
CA LEU A 50 2.00 -32.69 9.04
C LEU A 50 1.48 -33.37 10.31
N TYR A 51 0.17 -33.26 10.57
CA TYR A 51 -0.46 -33.92 11.71
C TYR A 51 -0.42 -35.46 11.60
N SER A 52 -0.71 -36.02 10.44
CA SER A 52 -0.57 -37.46 10.18
C SER A 52 0.88 -37.93 10.40
N MET A 53 1.88 -37.14 9.97
CA MET A 53 3.29 -37.48 10.14
C MET A 53 3.72 -37.50 11.60
N ILE A 54 3.25 -36.58 12.46
CA ILE A 54 3.58 -36.63 13.89
C ILE A 54 2.90 -37.80 14.60
N GLU A 55 1.65 -38.14 14.24
CA GLU A 55 0.95 -39.30 14.76
C GLU A 55 1.63 -40.61 14.37
N LEU A 56 2.17 -40.68 13.16
CA LEU A 56 2.99 -41.80 12.71
C LEU A 56 4.36 -41.87 13.45
N ASN A 57 4.66 -40.95 14.37
CA ASN A 57 5.97 -40.84 15.02
C ASN A 57 7.11 -40.75 13.99
N ASN A 58 6.93 -39.89 12.98
CA ASN A 58 7.83 -39.70 11.86
C ASN A 58 8.62 -38.37 11.99
N GLY A 59 9.22 -38.14 13.16
CA GLY A 59 10.03 -36.98 13.48
C GLY A 59 11.40 -36.95 12.81
N PRO A 60 12.15 -35.85 12.92
CA PRO A 60 13.44 -35.66 12.26
C PRO A 60 14.55 -36.60 12.79
N ASP A 61 14.38 -37.18 13.95
CA ASP A 61 15.26 -38.16 14.60
C ASP A 61 14.95 -39.62 14.21
N LYS A 62 13.89 -39.83 13.46
CA LYS A 62 13.43 -41.14 13.01
C LYS A 62 13.83 -41.42 11.55
N PRO A 63 13.90 -42.69 11.15
CA PRO A 63 14.10 -43.07 9.76
C PRO A 63 12.98 -42.51 8.85
N HIS A 64 13.34 -42.14 7.64
CA HIS A 64 12.36 -41.77 6.62
C HIS A 64 11.35 -42.90 6.38
N ARG A 65 10.09 -42.53 6.11
CA ARG A 65 9.02 -43.46 5.74
C ARG A 65 8.63 -43.27 4.29
N LYS A 66 8.18 -44.34 3.63
CA LYS A 66 7.64 -44.26 2.28
C LYS A 66 6.51 -43.23 2.20
N CYS A 67 6.58 -42.30 1.23
CA CYS A 67 5.53 -41.31 1.03
C CYS A 67 4.16 -41.94 0.83
N ALA A 68 4.09 -43.13 0.19
CA ALA A 68 2.85 -43.88 0.07
C ALA A 68 2.20 -44.21 1.41
N ARG A 69 2.97 -44.48 2.46
CA ARG A 69 2.45 -44.69 3.83
C ARG A 69 1.86 -43.43 4.41
N ILE A 70 2.56 -42.30 4.28
CA ILE A 70 2.10 -40.98 4.80
C ILE A 70 0.82 -40.56 4.07
N VAL A 71 0.82 -40.64 2.74
CA VAL A 71 -0.34 -40.31 1.90
C VAL A 71 -1.55 -41.19 2.23
N GLY A 72 -1.32 -42.49 2.38
CA GLY A 72 -2.40 -43.44 2.71
C GLY A 72 -3.02 -43.16 4.08
N ASP A 73 -2.20 -42.86 5.10
CA ASP A 73 -2.69 -42.57 6.42
C ASP A 73 -3.45 -41.23 6.45
N THR A 74 -2.91 -40.18 5.80
CA THR A 74 -3.57 -38.88 5.67
C THR A 74 -4.91 -39.01 4.94
N MET A 75 -4.97 -39.75 3.84
CA MET A 75 -6.18 -39.93 3.05
C MET A 75 -7.24 -40.72 3.82
N GLY A 76 -6.82 -41.78 4.50
CA GLY A 76 -7.74 -42.65 5.22
C GLY A 76 -8.34 -42.03 6.46
N LYS A 77 -7.62 -41.17 7.14
CA LYS A 77 -8.05 -40.58 8.42
C LYS A 77 -8.59 -39.15 8.30
N TYR A 78 -7.98 -38.27 7.46
CA TYR A 78 -8.22 -36.84 7.55
C TYR A 78 -8.64 -36.18 6.24
N HIS A 79 -8.13 -36.62 5.09
CA HIS A 79 -8.31 -35.89 3.84
C HIS A 79 -8.95 -36.74 2.74
N PRO A 80 -10.31 -36.73 2.59
CA PRO A 80 -11.05 -37.61 1.68
C PRO A 80 -10.99 -37.15 0.22
N HIS A 81 -9.78 -36.95 -0.30
CA HIS A 81 -9.51 -36.53 -1.69
C HIS A 81 -8.42 -37.39 -2.32
N GLY A 82 -8.18 -37.19 -3.62
CA GLY A 82 -7.23 -38.02 -4.37
C GLY A 82 -5.81 -37.98 -3.80
N ASP A 83 -5.16 -39.14 -3.82
CA ASP A 83 -3.80 -39.39 -3.34
C ASP A 83 -2.75 -38.47 -4.01
N SER A 84 -2.93 -38.17 -5.30
CA SER A 84 -2.08 -37.29 -6.07
C SER A 84 -2.06 -35.85 -5.53
N SER A 85 -3.18 -35.36 -5.02
CA SER A 85 -3.31 -34.04 -4.41
C SER A 85 -2.55 -33.99 -3.07
N ILE A 86 -2.68 -35.02 -2.23
CA ILE A 86 -1.97 -35.12 -0.94
C ILE A 86 -0.47 -35.25 -1.18
N TYR A 87 -0.08 -36.15 -2.13
CA TYR A 87 1.34 -36.33 -2.48
C TYR A 87 1.96 -35.08 -3.06
N GLY A 88 1.22 -34.35 -3.93
CA GLY A 88 1.66 -33.05 -4.47
C GLY A 88 1.92 -32.00 -3.38
N ALA A 89 1.06 -31.93 -2.36
CA ALA A 89 1.27 -31.05 -1.22
C ALA A 89 2.50 -31.44 -0.38
N LEU A 90 2.68 -32.73 -0.12
CA LEU A 90 3.85 -33.27 0.59
C LEU A 90 5.15 -32.96 -0.17
N VAL A 91 5.16 -33.17 -1.50
CA VAL A 91 6.31 -32.88 -2.36
C VAL A 91 6.65 -31.40 -2.34
N ASN A 92 5.67 -30.53 -2.47
CA ASN A 92 5.90 -29.07 -2.45
C ASN A 92 6.54 -28.60 -1.12
N MET A 93 6.10 -29.14 0.01
CA MET A 93 6.69 -28.82 1.33
C MET A 93 8.12 -29.36 1.51
N ALA A 94 8.59 -30.26 0.66
CA ALA A 94 9.95 -30.83 0.70
C ALA A 94 10.91 -30.15 -0.29
N GLN A 95 10.40 -29.39 -1.27
CA GLN A 95 11.21 -28.75 -2.29
C GLN A 95 11.83 -27.44 -1.78
N ASP A 96 13.16 -27.32 -1.80
CA ASP A 96 13.91 -26.19 -1.31
C ASP A 96 13.87 -24.95 -2.24
N TRP A 97 13.42 -25.12 -3.48
CA TRP A 97 13.15 -24.01 -4.43
C TRP A 97 11.69 -23.52 -4.42
N SER A 98 10.79 -24.29 -3.81
CA SER A 98 9.36 -23.93 -3.68
C SER A 98 9.04 -23.36 -2.32
N THR A 99 9.68 -23.87 -1.27
CA THR A 99 9.43 -23.53 0.13
C THR A 99 10.70 -22.96 0.77
N ARG A 100 10.64 -21.74 1.32
CA ARG A 100 11.82 -21.06 1.88
C ARG A 100 12.42 -21.79 3.08
N TYR A 101 11.57 -22.37 3.92
CA TYR A 101 11.89 -23.22 5.08
C TYR A 101 11.13 -24.53 4.95
N PRO A 102 11.68 -25.55 4.29
CA PRO A 102 10.98 -26.81 4.03
C PRO A 102 10.47 -27.48 5.31
N LEU A 103 9.20 -27.86 5.30
CA LEU A 103 8.54 -28.50 6.44
C LEU A 103 8.71 -30.04 6.41
N VAL A 104 9.07 -30.58 5.27
CA VAL A 104 9.28 -32.01 5.06
C VAL A 104 10.72 -32.25 4.63
N ASP A 105 11.38 -33.22 5.25
CA ASP A 105 12.69 -33.72 4.84
C ASP A 105 12.48 -34.93 3.92
N GLY A 106 12.72 -34.71 2.61
CA GLY A 106 12.50 -35.69 1.56
C GLY A 106 13.76 -36.47 1.20
N HIS A 107 13.62 -37.74 0.93
CA HIS A 107 14.68 -38.63 0.43
C HIS A 107 14.25 -39.32 -0.86
N GLY A 108 15.04 -39.13 -1.93
CA GLY A 108 14.73 -39.63 -3.29
C GLY A 108 14.51 -38.46 -4.28
N ASN A 109 13.80 -38.74 -5.38
CA ASN A 109 13.53 -37.72 -6.40
C ASN A 109 12.22 -37.00 -6.11
N PHE A 110 12.29 -35.75 -5.67
CA PHE A 110 11.16 -34.85 -5.42
C PHE A 110 10.94 -33.82 -6.55
N GLY A 111 11.47 -34.07 -7.74
CA GLY A 111 11.38 -33.19 -8.89
C GLY A 111 12.59 -32.27 -9.03
N SER A 112 12.51 -31.30 -9.94
CA SER A 112 13.56 -30.34 -10.23
C SER A 112 13.00 -28.96 -10.56
N VAL A 113 13.87 -27.94 -10.62
CA VAL A 113 13.53 -26.58 -11.06
C VAL A 113 13.14 -26.56 -12.56
N ASP A 114 13.47 -27.61 -13.32
CA ASP A 114 13.06 -27.78 -14.71
C ASP A 114 11.58 -28.17 -14.87
N GLY A 115 10.90 -28.41 -13.74
CA GLY A 115 9.50 -28.79 -13.73
C GLY A 115 9.27 -30.29 -13.87
N ASP A 116 10.33 -31.08 -13.71
CA ASP A 116 10.18 -32.52 -13.60
C ASP A 116 9.34 -32.89 -12.38
N GLY A 117 8.42 -33.80 -12.56
CA GLY A 117 7.61 -34.31 -11.47
C GLY A 117 8.42 -35.18 -10.49
N ALA A 118 7.95 -35.26 -9.25
CA ALA A 118 8.50 -36.22 -8.31
C ALA A 118 8.30 -37.65 -8.77
N ALA A 119 9.21 -38.54 -8.38
CA ALA A 119 9.04 -39.96 -8.58
C ALA A 119 7.77 -40.46 -7.86
N ALA A 120 7.20 -41.60 -8.30
CA ALA A 120 6.01 -42.16 -7.68
C ALA A 120 6.21 -42.40 -6.18
N MET A 121 5.19 -42.12 -5.35
CA MET A 121 5.22 -42.12 -3.89
C MET A 121 5.71 -43.44 -3.25
N ARG A 122 5.71 -44.54 -4.01
CA ARG A 122 6.26 -45.83 -3.59
C ARG A 122 7.79 -45.86 -3.56
N TYR A 123 8.46 -44.94 -4.28
CA TYR A 123 9.91 -44.85 -4.33
C TYR A 123 10.46 -43.79 -3.39
N THR A 124 9.75 -42.66 -3.21
CA THR A 124 10.18 -41.55 -2.35
C THR A 124 9.89 -41.83 -0.88
N GLU A 125 10.69 -41.22 -0.04
CA GLU A 125 10.57 -41.30 1.41
C GLU A 125 10.60 -39.90 2.04
N ALA A 126 9.94 -39.72 3.18
CA ALA A 126 9.87 -38.43 3.85
C ALA A 126 9.80 -38.60 5.37
N ARG A 127 10.18 -37.53 6.06
CA ARG A 127 9.98 -37.33 7.49
C ARG A 127 9.77 -35.85 7.77
N LEU A 128 9.33 -35.50 8.99
CA LEU A 128 9.24 -34.12 9.42
C LEU A 128 10.62 -33.48 9.47
N SER A 129 10.75 -32.24 9.01
CA SER A 129 11.96 -31.46 9.19
C SER A 129 12.09 -30.94 10.63
N LYS A 130 13.27 -30.46 11.01
CA LYS A 130 13.47 -29.90 12.36
C LYS A 130 12.57 -28.72 12.66
N ILE A 131 12.36 -27.84 11.68
CA ILE A 131 11.53 -26.62 11.84
C ILE A 131 10.04 -26.97 11.92
N SER A 132 9.57 -28.04 11.29
CA SER A 132 8.18 -28.46 11.39
C SER A 132 7.80 -28.97 12.79
N MET A 133 8.78 -29.39 13.60
CA MET A 133 8.53 -29.70 15.00
C MET A 133 8.13 -28.46 15.82
N GLU A 134 8.60 -27.28 15.43
CA GLU A 134 8.16 -26.01 16.06
C GLU A 134 6.70 -25.65 15.66
N MET A 135 6.24 -26.11 14.50
CA MET A 135 4.82 -25.96 14.09
C MET A 135 3.88 -26.83 14.94
N LEU A 136 4.34 -28.01 15.36
CA LEU A 136 3.58 -29.04 16.06
C LEU A 136 3.86 -29.05 17.58
N ALA A 137 4.71 -28.16 18.06
CA ALA A 137 5.12 -28.13 19.46
C ALA A 137 3.92 -27.97 20.40
N ASP A 138 3.90 -28.77 21.45
CA ASP A 138 2.88 -28.74 22.50
C ASP A 138 1.42 -29.02 22.03
N ILE A 139 1.23 -29.60 20.83
CA ILE A 139 -0.11 -29.91 20.27
C ILE A 139 -0.92 -30.82 21.22
N ASN A 140 -0.25 -31.64 22.03
CA ASN A 140 -0.89 -32.57 22.97
C ASN A 140 -1.25 -31.91 24.31
N LYS A 141 -1.02 -30.61 24.47
CA LYS A 141 -1.29 -29.85 25.69
C LYS A 141 -2.52 -28.97 25.61
N ASP A 142 -3.51 -29.38 24.83
CA ASP A 142 -4.77 -28.63 24.61
C ASP A 142 -4.55 -27.18 24.14
N THR A 143 -3.50 -26.96 23.33
CA THR A 143 -3.11 -25.63 22.85
C THR A 143 -3.99 -25.09 21.73
N VAL A 144 -4.62 -25.99 20.96
CA VAL A 144 -5.48 -25.70 19.81
C VAL A 144 -6.76 -26.55 19.85
N ASP A 145 -7.78 -26.10 19.13
CA ASP A 145 -9.03 -26.81 19.02
C ASP A 145 -8.93 -27.97 18.03
N PHE A 146 -9.62 -29.06 18.35
CA PHE A 146 -9.77 -30.22 17.50
C PHE A 146 -11.22 -30.34 17.03
N ALA A 147 -11.40 -30.65 15.77
CA ALA A 147 -12.70 -30.95 15.17
C ALA A 147 -12.75 -32.44 14.78
N PRO A 148 -13.94 -33.04 14.69
CA PRO A 148 -14.08 -34.36 14.10
C PRO A 148 -13.66 -34.34 12.62
N ASN A 149 -13.08 -35.44 12.16
CA ASN A 149 -12.78 -35.64 10.75
C ASN A 149 -14.06 -35.87 9.92
N PHE A 150 -13.93 -36.19 8.64
CA PHE A 150 -15.05 -36.33 7.68
C PHE A 150 -16.05 -37.47 8.01
N ASP A 151 -15.62 -38.50 8.74
CA ASP A 151 -16.46 -39.65 9.15
C ASP A 151 -16.66 -39.72 10.67
N GLU A 152 -16.24 -38.71 11.42
CA GLU A 152 -16.36 -38.57 12.87
C GLU A 152 -15.65 -39.66 13.69
N THR A 153 -14.76 -40.46 13.05
CA THR A 153 -14.01 -41.54 13.74
C THR A 153 -12.76 -41.04 14.42
N GLU A 154 -12.17 -39.97 13.91
CA GLU A 154 -10.92 -39.37 14.40
C GLU A 154 -11.10 -37.87 14.65
N LYS A 155 -10.12 -37.25 15.29
CA LYS A 155 -10.09 -35.80 15.50
C LYS A 155 -8.87 -35.19 14.80
N GLU A 156 -9.07 -34.06 14.17
CA GLU A 156 -8.01 -33.30 13.52
C GLU A 156 -7.89 -31.89 14.11
N PRO A 157 -6.69 -31.30 14.17
CA PRO A 157 -6.51 -29.95 14.66
C PRO A 157 -7.08 -28.93 13.65
N THR A 158 -7.81 -27.94 14.12
CA THR A 158 -8.34 -26.85 13.28
C THR A 158 -7.24 -25.91 12.83
N VAL A 159 -6.18 -25.78 13.64
CA VAL A 159 -4.98 -24.95 13.41
C VAL A 159 -3.81 -25.60 14.16
N LEU A 160 -2.58 -25.38 13.72
CA LEU A 160 -1.40 -25.84 14.47
C LEU A 160 -0.92 -24.74 15.44
N PRO A 161 -0.22 -25.13 16.55
CA PRO A 161 0.34 -24.15 17.49
C PRO A 161 1.30 -23.14 16.86
N SER A 162 2.10 -23.56 15.88
CA SER A 162 2.96 -22.72 15.03
C SER A 162 3.80 -21.68 15.79
N ARG A 163 4.86 -22.10 16.45
CA ARG A 163 5.73 -21.25 17.28
C ARG A 163 6.47 -20.14 16.50
N TYR A 164 6.42 -20.13 15.17
CA TYR A 164 6.94 -19.07 14.32
C TYR A 164 5.92 -18.69 13.23
N PRO A 165 5.98 -17.47 12.69
CA PRO A 165 4.99 -16.95 11.73
C PRO A 165 5.16 -17.58 10.35
N ASN A 166 4.77 -18.85 10.21
CA ASN A 166 4.98 -19.65 9.00
C ASN A 166 4.35 -19.06 7.75
N LEU A 167 3.18 -18.40 7.85
CA LEU A 167 2.52 -17.78 6.70
C LEU A 167 3.44 -16.79 5.96
N LEU A 168 4.14 -15.96 6.69
CA LEU A 168 5.06 -14.98 6.12
C LEU A 168 6.41 -15.62 5.78
N CYS A 169 6.92 -16.55 6.59
CA CYS A 169 8.20 -17.19 6.34
C CYS A 169 8.20 -18.03 5.07
N ASN A 170 7.16 -18.83 4.82
CA ASN A 170 7.07 -19.70 3.65
C ASN A 170 6.20 -19.13 2.53
N GLY A 171 5.34 -18.17 2.83
CA GLY A 171 4.37 -17.68 1.86
C GLY A 171 3.36 -18.76 1.44
N THR A 172 2.51 -18.41 0.48
CA THR A 172 1.57 -19.34 -0.11
C THR A 172 0.95 -18.77 -1.38
N THR A 173 0.54 -19.65 -2.29
CA THR A 173 -0.25 -19.29 -3.47
C THR A 173 -1.52 -20.13 -3.50
N GLY A 174 -2.64 -19.55 -3.87
CA GLY A 174 -3.91 -20.28 -3.96
C GLY A 174 -4.96 -19.55 -4.75
N ILE A 175 -5.74 -20.32 -5.52
CA ILE A 175 -6.84 -19.78 -6.33
C ILE A 175 -8.14 -20.36 -5.76
N ALA A 176 -8.99 -19.50 -5.24
CA ALA A 176 -10.33 -19.82 -4.76
C ALA A 176 -11.39 -19.28 -5.73
N VAL A 177 -12.65 -19.47 -5.41
CA VAL A 177 -13.75 -18.94 -6.22
C VAL A 177 -13.88 -17.44 -5.95
N GLY A 178 -13.71 -16.62 -6.98
CA GLY A 178 -13.83 -15.14 -6.89
C GLY A 178 -12.66 -14.44 -6.22
N MET A 179 -11.66 -15.15 -5.71
CA MET A 179 -10.51 -14.56 -5.03
C MET A 179 -9.27 -15.44 -5.16
N ALA A 180 -8.10 -14.83 -4.98
CA ALA A 180 -6.82 -15.54 -4.97
C ALA A 180 -5.91 -14.99 -3.87
N THR A 181 -5.03 -15.82 -3.37
CA THR A 181 -3.95 -15.44 -2.46
C THR A 181 -2.60 -15.66 -3.14
N ASN A 182 -1.67 -14.75 -2.91
CA ASN A 182 -0.29 -14.86 -3.39
C ASN A 182 0.63 -14.11 -2.43
N ILE A 183 0.98 -14.78 -1.34
CA ILE A 183 1.81 -14.22 -0.27
C ILE A 183 3.24 -14.67 -0.51
N PRO A 184 4.20 -13.74 -0.69
CA PRO A 184 5.59 -14.09 -0.88
C PRO A 184 6.24 -14.60 0.40
N PRO A 185 7.25 -15.48 0.31
CA PRO A 185 8.06 -15.89 1.45
C PRO A 185 8.97 -14.75 1.93
N HIS A 186 9.37 -14.79 3.22
CA HIS A 186 10.20 -13.79 3.87
C HIS A 186 11.31 -14.44 4.71
N ASN A 187 12.33 -13.67 5.03
CA ASN A 187 13.39 -14.10 5.93
C ASN A 187 12.86 -14.26 7.36
N LEU A 188 13.08 -15.44 7.94
CA LEU A 188 12.60 -15.79 9.27
C LEU A 188 13.11 -14.83 10.36
N GLY A 189 14.40 -14.46 10.31
CA GLY A 189 14.99 -13.52 11.24
C GLY A 189 14.33 -12.15 11.21
N GLU A 190 14.02 -11.61 10.01
CA GLU A 190 13.35 -10.32 9.85
C GLU A 190 11.91 -10.39 10.40
N VAL A 191 11.16 -11.43 10.04
CA VAL A 191 9.75 -11.57 10.48
C VAL A 191 9.66 -11.78 11.99
N VAL A 192 10.51 -12.61 12.56
CA VAL A 192 10.55 -12.82 14.03
C VAL A 192 10.93 -11.53 14.75
N ASN A 193 11.94 -10.79 14.25
CA ASN A 193 12.31 -9.51 14.85
C ASN A 193 11.16 -8.48 14.77
N ALA A 194 10.35 -8.52 13.72
CA ALA A 194 9.17 -7.67 13.62
C ALA A 194 8.11 -8.02 14.68
N VAL A 195 7.87 -9.31 14.92
CA VAL A 195 6.96 -9.73 16.03
C VAL A 195 7.54 -9.32 17.39
N ILE A 196 8.83 -9.51 17.61
CA ILE A 196 9.51 -9.08 18.87
C ILE A 196 9.34 -7.57 19.06
N LYS A 197 9.48 -6.75 18.00
CA LYS A 197 9.25 -5.30 18.10
C LYS A 197 7.82 -4.95 18.52
N ILE A 198 6.82 -5.69 18.02
CA ILE A 198 5.43 -5.50 18.45
C ILE A 198 5.27 -5.81 19.94
N ILE A 199 5.90 -6.89 20.41
CA ILE A 199 5.89 -7.28 21.83
C ILE A 199 6.58 -6.21 22.69
N ASP A 200 7.75 -5.73 22.27
CA ASP A 200 8.51 -4.71 23.00
C ASP A 200 7.73 -3.40 23.15
N ASN A 201 7.10 -2.92 22.07
CA ASN A 201 6.26 -1.72 22.13
C ASN A 201 5.08 -1.88 23.10
N ARG A 202 4.49 -3.09 23.19
CA ARG A 202 3.42 -3.35 24.16
C ARG A 202 3.92 -3.42 25.60
N ILE A 203 5.05 -4.09 25.85
CA ILE A 203 5.61 -4.27 27.20
C ILE A 203 6.22 -2.97 27.74
N GLU A 204 7.05 -2.30 26.92
CA GLU A 204 7.88 -1.17 27.37
C GLU A 204 7.15 0.17 27.24
N GLU A 205 6.41 0.37 26.16
CA GLU A 205 5.78 1.66 25.83
C GLU A 205 4.25 1.63 26.02
N GLY A 206 3.62 0.47 26.17
CA GLY A 206 2.17 0.32 26.34
C GLY A 206 1.36 0.85 25.15
N ARG A 207 1.93 0.85 23.94
CA ARG A 207 1.31 1.35 22.71
C ARG A 207 1.27 0.30 21.61
N ASP A 208 0.39 0.52 20.65
CA ASP A 208 0.37 -0.22 19.40
C ASP A 208 1.55 0.19 18.50
N THR A 209 2.01 -0.77 17.71
CA THR A 209 3.11 -0.57 16.76
C THR A 209 2.59 0.04 15.46
N GLU A 210 3.31 0.99 14.90
CA GLU A 210 3.03 1.56 13.58
C GLU A 210 3.67 0.73 12.46
N ILE A 211 3.05 0.75 11.29
CA ILE A 211 3.52 -0.03 10.14
C ILE A 211 4.93 0.40 9.69
N GLU A 212 5.26 1.68 9.85
CA GLU A 212 6.56 2.29 9.55
C GLU A 212 7.71 1.64 10.31
N GLU A 213 7.48 1.22 11.54
CA GLU A 213 8.48 0.54 12.36
C GLU A 213 8.75 -0.87 11.81
N ILE A 214 7.69 -1.56 11.37
CA ILE A 214 7.80 -2.89 10.78
C ILE A 214 8.50 -2.87 9.43
N LEU A 215 8.22 -1.87 8.59
CA LEU A 215 8.86 -1.68 7.28
C LEU A 215 10.38 -1.48 7.39
N LYS A 216 10.87 -0.95 8.50
CA LYS A 216 12.33 -0.82 8.74
C LYS A 216 12.99 -2.16 9.05
N ILE A 217 12.26 -3.14 9.58
CA ILE A 217 12.75 -4.46 9.99
C ILE A 217 12.59 -5.47 8.87
N VAL A 218 11.39 -5.59 8.32
CA VAL A 218 11.08 -6.49 7.19
C VAL A 218 11.33 -5.73 5.89
N LYS A 219 12.50 -5.94 5.32
CA LYS A 219 12.95 -5.18 4.14
C LYS A 219 12.21 -5.54 2.85
N GLY A 220 11.71 -6.77 2.76
CA GLY A 220 11.02 -7.27 1.57
C GLY A 220 10.94 -8.80 1.55
N PRO A 221 10.29 -9.38 0.53
CA PRO A 221 10.29 -10.82 0.32
C PRO A 221 11.70 -11.42 0.22
N ASP A 222 11.83 -12.68 0.60
CA ASP A 222 13.07 -13.45 0.53
C ASP A 222 12.77 -14.80 -0.13
N PHE A 223 12.92 -14.85 -1.45
CA PHE A 223 12.57 -16.02 -2.24
C PHE A 223 13.58 -17.15 -2.08
N PRO A 224 13.13 -18.41 -2.05
CA PRO A 224 14.02 -19.56 -1.95
C PRO A 224 15.02 -19.68 -3.12
N THR A 225 14.66 -19.17 -4.29
CA THR A 225 15.48 -19.16 -5.51
C THR A 225 16.45 -17.99 -5.59
N GLY A 226 16.50 -17.12 -4.57
CA GLY A 226 17.34 -15.91 -4.59
C GLY A 226 16.77 -14.83 -5.49
N ALA A 227 17.47 -14.47 -6.53
CA ALA A 227 17.18 -13.40 -7.47
C ALA A 227 17.23 -11.98 -6.85
N GLN A 228 16.95 -10.97 -7.65
CA GLN A 228 17.00 -9.58 -7.24
C GLN A 228 15.65 -8.90 -7.39
N ILE A 229 15.18 -8.26 -6.33
CA ILE A 229 14.00 -7.39 -6.38
C ILE A 229 14.44 -6.02 -6.85
N LEU A 230 13.67 -5.42 -7.76
CA LEU A 230 13.91 -4.09 -8.30
C LEU A 230 13.00 -3.07 -7.62
N GLY A 231 13.63 -2.16 -6.86
CA GLY A 231 12.96 -1.08 -6.13
C GLY A 231 12.20 -1.53 -4.87
N THR A 232 11.82 -0.57 -4.05
CA THR A 232 11.11 -0.79 -2.78
C THR A 232 9.63 -0.42 -2.83
N ARG A 233 9.22 0.40 -3.79
CA ARG A 233 7.87 0.94 -3.90
C ARG A 233 6.77 -0.14 -3.94
N GLY A 234 7.00 -1.19 -4.74
CA GLY A 234 6.04 -2.30 -4.83
C GLY A 234 5.95 -3.12 -3.54
N ILE A 235 7.05 -3.18 -2.77
CA ILE A 235 7.09 -3.81 -1.43
C ILE A 235 6.26 -2.99 -0.45
N GLU A 236 6.51 -1.68 -0.38
CA GLU A 236 5.79 -0.78 0.51
C GLU A 236 4.29 -0.76 0.23
N GLU A 237 3.90 -0.68 -1.04
CA GLU A 237 2.50 -0.76 -1.45
C GLU A 237 1.86 -2.07 -0.97
N ALA A 238 2.52 -3.22 -1.19
CA ALA A 238 2.04 -4.52 -0.75
C ALA A 238 1.87 -4.61 0.76
N TYR A 239 2.84 -4.11 1.52
CA TYR A 239 2.82 -4.20 2.99
C TYR A 239 1.83 -3.24 3.65
N ARG A 240 1.55 -2.09 3.03
CA ARG A 240 0.53 -1.14 3.53
C ARG A 240 -0.89 -1.53 3.17
N THR A 241 -1.10 -2.04 1.97
CA THR A 241 -2.45 -2.27 1.42
C THR A 241 -2.86 -3.74 1.34
N GLY A 242 -1.92 -4.67 1.51
CA GLY A 242 -2.12 -6.09 1.25
C GLY A 242 -2.07 -6.45 -0.24
N ARG A 243 -1.81 -5.49 -1.14
CA ARG A 243 -1.69 -5.72 -2.58
C ARG A 243 -0.55 -4.89 -3.16
N GLY A 244 0.24 -5.49 -4.06
CA GLY A 244 1.34 -4.78 -4.70
C GLY A 244 1.94 -5.59 -5.84
N LYS A 245 2.83 -4.96 -6.60
CA LYS A 245 3.55 -5.57 -7.72
C LYS A 245 5.04 -5.43 -7.48
N ILE A 246 5.71 -6.55 -7.28
CA ILE A 246 7.15 -6.62 -7.03
C ILE A 246 7.82 -7.16 -8.28
N ARG A 247 8.73 -6.38 -8.86
CA ARG A 247 9.54 -6.84 -9.99
C ARG A 247 10.74 -7.61 -9.48
N VAL A 248 10.93 -8.80 -10.03
CA VAL A 248 12.01 -9.71 -9.68
C VAL A 248 12.81 -10.00 -10.94
N ARG A 249 14.13 -9.90 -10.85
CA ARG A 249 15.07 -10.10 -11.95
C ARG A 249 16.05 -11.21 -11.60
N ALA A 250 16.37 -12.03 -12.58
CA ALA A 250 17.40 -13.05 -12.49
C ALA A 250 18.78 -12.44 -12.16
N VAL A 251 19.61 -13.17 -11.44
CA VAL A 251 21.02 -12.78 -11.25
C VAL A 251 21.81 -13.26 -12.45
N THR A 252 22.47 -12.30 -13.11
CA THR A 252 23.24 -12.55 -14.32
C THR A 252 24.65 -11.99 -14.22
N ASN A 253 25.62 -12.74 -14.71
CA ASN A 253 27.03 -12.32 -14.81
C ASN A 253 27.47 -12.35 -16.26
N MET A 254 28.35 -11.45 -16.66
CA MET A 254 28.94 -11.43 -17.99
C MET A 254 30.37 -11.91 -17.92
N GLU A 255 30.70 -12.91 -18.74
CA GLU A 255 32.03 -13.48 -18.84
C GLU A 255 32.56 -13.31 -20.25
N THR A 256 33.83 -12.86 -20.38
CA THR A 256 34.50 -12.78 -21.68
C THR A 256 35.35 -14.03 -21.89
N LEU A 257 35.06 -14.73 -22.97
CA LEU A 257 35.80 -15.94 -23.34
C LEU A 257 37.16 -15.60 -23.98
N PRO A 258 38.15 -16.52 -23.93
CA PRO A 258 39.47 -16.31 -24.54
C PRO A 258 39.43 -15.99 -26.03
N ASN A 259 38.37 -16.40 -26.73
CA ASN A 259 38.13 -16.14 -28.15
C ASN A 259 37.50 -14.75 -28.42
N GLY A 260 37.37 -13.88 -27.40
CA GLY A 260 36.77 -12.54 -27.50
C GLY A 260 35.26 -12.51 -27.65
N LYS A 261 34.57 -13.64 -27.51
CA LYS A 261 33.11 -13.67 -27.37
C LYS A 261 32.69 -13.37 -25.92
N THR A 262 31.54 -12.76 -25.74
CA THR A 262 30.90 -12.58 -24.41
C THR A 262 29.82 -13.64 -24.23
N ARG A 263 29.71 -14.14 -23.00
CA ARG A 263 28.56 -14.96 -22.59
C ARG A 263 27.88 -14.38 -21.39
N ILE A 264 26.56 -14.56 -21.34
CA ILE A 264 25.72 -14.20 -20.18
C ILE A 264 25.47 -15.49 -19.41
N ILE A 265 25.86 -15.50 -18.14
CA ILE A 265 25.62 -16.60 -17.22
C ILE A 265 24.49 -16.21 -16.27
N VAL A 266 23.44 -17.03 -16.21
CA VAL A 266 22.31 -16.86 -15.28
C VAL A 266 22.51 -17.86 -14.13
N THR A 267 22.61 -17.37 -12.92
CA THR A 267 22.85 -18.17 -11.71
C THR A 267 21.62 -18.30 -10.82
N GLU A 268 20.70 -17.35 -10.89
CA GLU A 268 19.47 -17.34 -10.10
C GLU A 268 18.29 -16.88 -10.96
N LEU A 269 17.12 -17.45 -10.74
CA LEU A 269 15.90 -17.13 -11.47
C LEU A 269 14.84 -16.55 -10.54
N PRO A 270 13.92 -15.73 -11.07
CA PRO A 270 12.76 -15.27 -10.32
C PRO A 270 11.95 -16.47 -9.79
N TYR A 271 11.33 -16.29 -8.63
CA TYR A 271 10.55 -17.31 -7.96
C TYR A 271 9.39 -17.80 -8.83
N LEU A 272 9.14 -19.10 -8.83
CA LEU A 272 8.13 -19.81 -9.63
C LEU A 272 8.40 -19.88 -11.13
N VAL A 273 9.56 -19.44 -11.60
CA VAL A 273 9.95 -19.57 -13.01
C VAL A 273 10.48 -20.99 -13.27
N ASN A 274 9.94 -21.62 -14.31
CA ASN A 274 10.43 -22.91 -14.80
C ASN A 274 11.63 -22.71 -15.72
N LYS A 275 12.79 -23.29 -15.36
CA LYS A 275 14.06 -23.11 -16.06
C LYS A 275 14.01 -23.66 -17.50
N ALA A 276 13.48 -24.88 -17.71
CA ALA A 276 13.42 -25.50 -19.03
C ALA A 276 12.54 -24.68 -20.00
N ARG A 277 11.34 -24.27 -19.56
CA ARG A 277 10.45 -23.41 -20.36
C ARG A 277 11.06 -22.05 -20.68
N LEU A 278 11.83 -21.48 -19.75
CA LEU A 278 12.56 -20.24 -19.99
C LEU A 278 13.59 -20.42 -21.10
N ILE A 279 14.36 -21.50 -21.06
CA ILE A 279 15.36 -21.82 -22.08
C ILE A 279 14.69 -22.03 -23.45
N GLU A 280 13.60 -22.81 -23.51
CA GLU A 280 12.80 -22.97 -24.73
C GLU A 280 12.31 -21.62 -25.27
N LYS A 281 11.77 -20.77 -24.40
CA LYS A 281 11.29 -19.42 -24.80
C LYS A 281 12.42 -18.55 -25.39
N ILE A 282 13.61 -18.58 -24.80
CA ILE A 282 14.79 -17.88 -25.34
C ILE A 282 15.14 -18.44 -26.72
N ALA A 283 15.17 -19.78 -26.89
CA ALA A 283 15.44 -20.41 -28.16
C ALA A 283 14.44 -20.03 -29.25
N ASP A 284 13.15 -19.97 -28.89
CA ASP A 284 12.08 -19.56 -29.81
C ASP A 284 12.23 -18.09 -30.26
N LEU A 285 12.55 -17.17 -29.34
CA LEU A 285 12.81 -15.77 -29.68
C LEU A 285 13.99 -15.60 -30.64
N VAL A 286 15.02 -16.45 -30.53
CA VAL A 286 16.13 -16.49 -31.47
C VAL A 286 15.69 -17.04 -32.85
N LYS A 287 14.92 -18.12 -32.88
CA LYS A 287 14.36 -18.69 -34.13
C LYS A 287 13.44 -17.71 -34.84
N GLU A 288 12.61 -17.00 -34.10
CA GLU A 288 11.69 -15.96 -34.61
C GLU A 288 12.41 -14.66 -35.02
N LYS A 289 13.73 -14.58 -34.83
CA LYS A 289 14.57 -13.38 -35.08
C LYS A 289 14.13 -12.14 -34.31
N LYS A 290 13.46 -12.33 -33.19
CA LYS A 290 13.12 -11.24 -32.27
C LYS A 290 14.32 -10.78 -31.44
N ILE A 291 15.24 -11.70 -31.16
CA ILE A 291 16.52 -11.45 -30.54
C ILE A 291 17.61 -12.01 -31.48
N ASP A 292 18.48 -11.14 -32.00
CA ASP A 292 19.62 -11.53 -32.82
C ASP A 292 20.92 -11.38 -32.01
N GLY A 293 21.87 -12.25 -32.24
CA GLY A 293 23.19 -12.16 -31.62
C GLY A 293 23.48 -13.27 -30.59
N ILE A 294 22.57 -14.18 -30.31
CA ILE A 294 22.81 -15.37 -29.50
C ILE A 294 23.29 -16.51 -30.41
N THR A 295 24.43 -17.12 -30.09
CA THR A 295 25.09 -18.18 -30.90
C THR A 295 24.88 -19.57 -30.30
N ALA A 296 24.82 -19.67 -28.97
CA ALA A 296 24.57 -20.93 -28.26
C ALA A 296 23.79 -20.68 -26.98
N LEU A 297 22.99 -21.65 -26.59
CA LEU A 297 22.21 -21.64 -25.36
C LEU A 297 22.31 -23.04 -24.73
N THR A 298 22.98 -23.14 -23.59
CA THR A 298 23.23 -24.40 -22.90
C THR A 298 22.88 -24.31 -21.43
N ASP A 299 22.34 -25.39 -20.91
CA ASP A 299 22.13 -25.56 -19.48
C ASP A 299 23.32 -26.34 -18.89
N GLU A 300 24.09 -25.68 -18.08
CA GLU A 300 25.27 -26.20 -17.39
C GLU A 300 25.00 -26.40 -15.89
N SER A 301 23.74 -26.40 -15.48
CA SER A 301 23.34 -26.60 -14.07
C SER A 301 23.82 -27.93 -13.54
N SER A 302 24.37 -27.91 -12.33
CA SER A 302 24.92 -29.10 -11.68
C SER A 302 24.56 -29.11 -10.18
N ARG A 303 25.17 -30.02 -9.43
CA ARG A 303 25.03 -30.06 -7.95
C ARG A 303 25.65 -28.81 -7.26
N GLU A 304 26.51 -28.07 -7.96
CA GLU A 304 27.11 -26.82 -7.49
C GLU A 304 26.18 -25.62 -7.61
N GLY A 305 25.11 -25.75 -8.38
CA GLY A 305 24.10 -24.69 -8.55
C GLY A 305 23.54 -24.58 -9.96
N MET A 306 22.66 -23.63 -10.13
CA MET A 306 22.06 -23.28 -11.42
C MET A 306 23.06 -22.50 -12.27
N ARG A 307 23.17 -22.88 -13.55
CA ARG A 307 24.01 -22.17 -14.51
C ARG A 307 23.44 -22.31 -15.92
N ILE A 308 22.80 -21.25 -16.41
CA ILE A 308 22.36 -21.13 -17.80
C ILE A 308 23.41 -20.32 -18.54
N ASN A 309 23.95 -20.84 -19.62
CA ASN A 309 24.99 -20.21 -20.44
C ASN A 309 24.38 -19.73 -21.76
N ILE A 310 24.44 -18.42 -22.03
CA ILE A 310 23.97 -17.77 -23.24
C ILE A 310 25.19 -17.15 -23.94
N GLU A 311 25.70 -17.80 -24.97
CA GLU A 311 26.82 -17.28 -25.74
C GLU A 311 26.39 -16.26 -26.80
N LEU A 312 27.11 -15.18 -26.90
CA LEU A 312 26.85 -14.08 -27.82
C LEU A 312 27.82 -14.05 -28.99
N ARG A 313 27.37 -13.45 -30.09
CA ARG A 313 28.20 -13.10 -31.25
C ARG A 313 29.14 -11.96 -30.87
N ARG A 314 30.31 -11.89 -31.47
CA ARG A 314 31.36 -10.88 -31.13
C ARG A 314 30.96 -9.43 -31.38
N ASP A 315 30.06 -9.21 -32.33
CA ASP A 315 29.66 -7.89 -32.84
C ASP A 315 28.46 -7.28 -32.09
N VAL A 316 27.93 -7.96 -31.06
CA VAL A 316 26.74 -7.51 -30.32
C VAL A 316 27.10 -6.99 -28.93
N ASN A 317 26.33 -6.00 -28.46
CA ASN A 317 26.44 -5.50 -27.11
C ASN A 317 25.66 -6.40 -26.16
N ALA A 318 26.33 -7.03 -25.20
CA ALA A 318 25.74 -7.97 -24.24
C ALA A 318 24.64 -7.31 -23.40
N ASN A 319 24.77 -6.05 -23.01
CA ASN A 319 23.74 -5.33 -22.25
C ASN A 319 22.46 -5.13 -23.06
N VAL A 320 22.56 -4.89 -24.37
CA VAL A 320 21.39 -4.75 -25.24
C VAL A 320 20.63 -6.06 -25.34
N ILE A 321 21.34 -7.17 -25.52
CA ILE A 321 20.73 -8.51 -25.56
C ILE A 321 20.10 -8.85 -24.21
N LEU A 322 20.80 -8.59 -23.11
CA LEU A 322 20.28 -8.83 -21.77
C LEU A 322 18.99 -8.03 -21.50
N ASN A 323 18.95 -6.76 -21.89
CA ASN A 323 17.74 -5.95 -21.77
C ASN A 323 16.56 -6.46 -22.62
N GLN A 324 16.85 -6.98 -23.82
CA GLN A 324 15.85 -7.64 -24.65
C GLN A 324 15.32 -8.93 -24.00
N LEU A 325 16.21 -9.73 -23.38
CA LEU A 325 15.86 -10.92 -22.63
C LEU A 325 14.97 -10.57 -21.43
N TYR A 326 15.28 -9.54 -20.66
CA TYR A 326 14.43 -9.06 -19.55
C TYR A 326 13.05 -8.62 -20.03
N LYS A 327 12.95 -8.01 -21.19
CA LYS A 327 11.69 -7.51 -21.74
C LYS A 327 10.80 -8.62 -22.29
N HIS A 328 11.36 -9.68 -22.85
CA HIS A 328 10.65 -10.70 -23.61
C HIS A 328 10.56 -12.07 -22.93
N THR A 329 11.24 -12.27 -21.81
CA THR A 329 11.31 -13.54 -21.10
C THR A 329 11.09 -13.37 -19.60
N GLN A 330 10.93 -14.48 -18.90
CA GLN A 330 10.79 -14.51 -17.43
C GLN A 330 12.13 -14.39 -16.69
N LEU A 331 13.22 -13.98 -17.35
CA LEU A 331 14.42 -13.50 -16.66
C LEU A 331 14.14 -12.26 -15.82
N GLN A 332 13.08 -11.53 -16.14
CA GLN A 332 12.47 -10.53 -15.29
C GLN A 332 10.97 -10.76 -15.28
N ASP A 333 10.39 -10.91 -14.11
CA ASP A 333 8.96 -11.14 -13.93
C ASP A 333 8.39 -10.28 -12.81
N THR A 334 7.08 -10.16 -12.77
CA THR A 334 6.37 -9.38 -11.74
C THR A 334 5.61 -10.32 -10.83
N PHE A 335 6.02 -10.35 -9.56
CA PHE A 335 5.27 -11.05 -8.52
C PHE A 335 4.12 -10.17 -8.02
N GLY A 336 2.89 -10.56 -8.33
CA GLY A 336 1.69 -9.87 -7.87
C GLY A 336 1.32 -10.29 -6.47
N VAL A 337 1.60 -9.46 -5.47
CA VAL A 337 1.29 -9.74 -4.07
C VAL A 337 -0.20 -9.57 -3.80
N ILE A 338 -0.80 -10.58 -3.17
CA ILE A 338 -2.16 -10.56 -2.64
C ILE A 338 -2.12 -11.24 -1.27
N MET A 339 -2.15 -10.44 -0.21
CA MET A 339 -2.03 -10.90 1.17
C MET A 339 -3.41 -11.27 1.73
N LEU A 340 -4.05 -12.27 1.11
CA LEU A 340 -5.34 -12.82 1.49
C LEU A 340 -5.15 -14.09 2.31
N ALA A 341 -5.71 -14.16 3.50
CA ALA A 341 -5.72 -15.36 4.34
C ALA A 341 -7.03 -15.46 5.13
N LEU A 342 -7.28 -16.62 5.72
CA LEU A 342 -8.44 -16.85 6.58
C LEU A 342 -8.13 -16.35 8.00
N TYR A 343 -9.03 -15.56 8.55
CA TYR A 343 -9.08 -15.24 9.97
C TYR A 343 -10.48 -15.58 10.49
N HIS A 344 -10.57 -16.50 11.46
CA HIS A 344 -11.83 -17.09 11.92
C HIS A 344 -12.74 -17.58 10.78
N ASN A 345 -12.15 -18.32 9.83
CA ASN A 345 -12.80 -18.86 8.61
C ASN A 345 -13.34 -17.79 7.65
N GLN A 346 -13.00 -16.51 7.81
CA GLN A 346 -13.37 -15.45 6.89
C GLN A 346 -12.15 -15.01 6.06
N PRO A 347 -12.28 -14.91 4.74
CA PRO A 347 -11.20 -14.43 3.89
C PRO A 347 -11.02 -12.92 4.02
N VAL A 348 -9.84 -12.49 4.42
CA VAL A 348 -9.50 -11.07 4.63
C VAL A 348 -8.20 -10.75 3.92
N VAL A 349 -8.18 -9.62 3.17
CA VAL A 349 -6.93 -9.03 2.68
C VAL A 349 -6.34 -8.21 3.82
N MET A 350 -5.12 -8.51 4.19
CA MET A 350 -4.46 -7.94 5.37
C MET A 350 -3.19 -7.20 4.96
N ASN A 351 -2.84 -6.17 5.68
CA ASN A 351 -1.52 -5.58 5.61
C ASN A 351 -0.51 -6.39 6.45
N LEU A 352 0.79 -6.09 6.31
CA LEU A 352 1.84 -6.84 7.02
C LEU A 352 1.67 -6.79 8.53
N LEU A 353 1.37 -5.63 9.09
CA LEU A 353 1.19 -5.45 10.54
C LEU A 353 0.01 -6.25 11.07
N GLN A 354 -1.11 -6.29 10.34
CA GLN A 354 -2.28 -7.09 10.71
C GLN A 354 -1.97 -8.58 10.76
N MET A 355 -1.21 -9.11 9.78
CA MET A 355 -0.82 -10.52 9.78
C MET A 355 0.05 -10.86 11.00
N LEU A 356 1.03 -10.03 11.32
CA LEU A 356 1.88 -10.22 12.50
C LEU A 356 1.09 -10.10 13.80
N THR A 357 0.15 -9.19 13.88
CA THR A 357 -0.70 -9.00 15.07
C THR A 357 -1.63 -10.21 15.28
N TYR A 358 -2.24 -10.73 14.23
CA TYR A 358 -3.09 -11.92 14.33
C TYR A 358 -2.30 -13.17 14.68
N TYR A 359 -1.08 -13.30 14.16
CA TYR A 359 -0.16 -14.35 14.56
C TYR A 359 0.20 -14.23 16.05
N LEU A 360 0.57 -13.04 16.54
CA LEU A 360 0.89 -12.82 17.95
C LEU A 360 -0.29 -13.16 18.86
N LYS A 361 -1.51 -12.73 18.47
CA LYS A 361 -2.73 -13.07 19.21
C LYS A 361 -2.96 -14.59 19.29
N HIS A 362 -2.67 -15.32 18.23
CA HIS A 362 -2.70 -16.78 18.25
C HIS A 362 -1.66 -17.35 19.23
N GLN A 363 -0.46 -16.81 19.28
CA GLN A 363 0.57 -17.25 20.23
C GLN A 363 0.17 -16.94 21.69
N GLU A 364 -0.44 -15.80 21.94
CA GLU A 364 -1.00 -15.48 23.25
C GLU A 364 -2.02 -16.54 23.70
N GLU A 365 -2.90 -16.98 22.82
CA GLU A 365 -3.87 -18.05 23.10
C GLU A 365 -3.19 -19.40 23.33
N VAL A 366 -2.27 -19.80 22.45
CA VAL A 366 -1.53 -21.07 22.54
C VAL A 366 -0.74 -21.17 23.84
N VAL A 367 0.01 -20.12 24.18
CA VAL A 367 0.84 -20.11 25.41
C VAL A 367 -0.04 -20.07 26.64
N THR A 368 -1.15 -19.33 26.63
CA THR A 368 -2.12 -19.32 27.74
C THR A 368 -2.71 -20.70 27.97
N ARG A 369 -3.17 -21.39 26.93
CA ARG A 369 -3.76 -22.74 27.02
C ARG A 369 -2.71 -23.75 27.46
N ARG A 370 -1.50 -23.71 26.92
CA ARG A 370 -0.37 -24.56 27.35
C ARG A 370 -0.05 -24.35 28.82
N THR A 371 0.08 -23.10 29.26
CA THR A 371 0.39 -22.76 30.66
C THR A 371 -0.69 -23.25 31.60
N ARG A 372 -1.96 -23.12 31.19
CA ARG A 372 -3.09 -23.65 31.98
C ARG A 372 -3.07 -25.18 32.06
N TYR A 373 -2.76 -25.87 30.98
CA TYR A 373 -2.61 -27.30 30.95
C TYR A 373 -1.47 -27.78 31.89
N ASP A 374 -0.30 -27.14 31.74
CA ASP A 374 0.88 -27.47 32.59
C ASP A 374 0.61 -27.15 34.07
N LEU A 375 -0.14 -26.06 34.36
CA LEU A 375 -0.56 -25.72 35.71
C LEU A 375 -1.50 -26.79 36.28
N ASN A 376 -2.51 -27.19 35.56
CA ASN A 376 -3.44 -28.24 36.00
C ASN A 376 -2.69 -29.55 36.28
N LYS A 377 -1.79 -29.96 35.41
CA LYS A 377 -0.96 -31.16 35.61
C LYS A 377 -0.02 -31.05 36.81
N ALA A 378 0.57 -29.87 37.00
CA ALA A 378 1.43 -29.64 38.19
C ALA A 378 0.62 -29.65 39.50
N GLU A 379 -0.57 -29.05 39.48
CA GLU A 379 -1.48 -29.06 40.64
C GLU A 379 -2.02 -30.46 40.93
N GLU A 380 -2.41 -31.25 39.90
CA GLU A 380 -2.82 -32.65 40.04
C GLU A 380 -1.69 -33.48 40.70
N ARG A 381 -0.45 -33.31 40.21
CA ARG A 381 0.69 -34.03 40.76
C ARG A 381 1.06 -33.59 42.18
N ALA A 382 1.09 -32.27 42.44
CA ALA A 382 1.33 -31.70 43.75
C ALA A 382 0.31 -32.18 44.80
N HIS A 383 -0.98 -32.26 44.35
CA HIS A 383 -2.05 -32.77 45.21
C HIS A 383 -1.82 -34.24 45.64
N ILE A 384 -1.38 -35.09 44.71
CA ILE A 384 -1.03 -36.47 45.00
C ILE A 384 0.18 -36.51 45.97
N LEU A 385 1.22 -35.74 45.69
CA LEU A 385 2.42 -35.72 46.55
C LEU A 385 2.11 -35.21 47.97
N GLN A 386 1.22 -34.24 48.11
CA GLN A 386 0.75 -33.76 49.38
C GLN A 386 0.09 -34.88 50.20
N GLY A 387 -0.74 -35.69 49.55
CA GLY A 387 -1.35 -36.86 50.19
C GLY A 387 -0.31 -37.89 50.65
N LEU A 388 0.71 -38.15 49.80
CA LEU A 388 1.80 -39.06 50.13
C LEU A 388 2.66 -38.54 51.28
N LEU A 389 2.93 -37.24 51.40
CA LEU A 389 3.62 -36.64 52.51
C LEU A 389 2.86 -36.80 53.82
N ILE A 390 1.54 -36.53 53.79
CA ILE A 390 0.66 -36.77 54.96
C ILE A 390 0.73 -38.24 55.43
N ALA A 391 0.73 -39.17 54.46
CA ALA A 391 0.86 -40.60 54.76
C ALA A 391 2.22 -40.98 55.36
N LEU A 392 3.32 -40.39 54.85
CA LEU A 392 4.67 -40.63 55.32
C LEU A 392 4.91 -40.05 56.72
N ASP A 393 4.27 -38.91 57.05
CA ASP A 393 4.30 -38.31 58.37
C ASP A 393 3.56 -39.17 59.42
N ASN A 394 2.57 -39.96 58.98
CA ASN A 394 1.74 -40.80 59.84
C ASN A 394 1.83 -42.26 59.41
N ILE A 395 3.02 -42.74 59.06
CA ILE A 395 3.23 -44.04 58.41
C ILE A 395 2.72 -45.24 59.23
N ASP A 396 2.94 -45.27 60.57
CA ASP A 396 2.51 -46.34 61.41
C ASP A 396 0.98 -46.47 61.47
N GLU A 397 0.30 -45.36 61.50
CA GLU A 397 -1.17 -45.33 61.44
C GLU A 397 -1.74 -45.77 60.11
N VAL A 398 -1.15 -45.30 59.01
CA VAL A 398 -1.48 -45.71 57.64
C VAL A 398 -1.31 -47.22 57.44
N ILE A 399 -0.17 -47.79 57.93
CA ILE A 399 0.05 -49.23 57.84
C ILE A 399 -0.96 -50.02 58.67
N ARG A 400 -1.31 -49.51 59.83
CA ARG A 400 -2.31 -50.16 60.74
C ARG A 400 -3.70 -50.14 60.02
N ILE A 401 -4.11 -49.08 59.47
CA ILE A 401 -5.41 -48.98 58.73
C ILE A 401 -5.41 -49.92 57.52
N ILE A 402 -4.36 -49.92 56.72
CA ILE A 402 -4.30 -50.78 55.51
C ILE A 402 -4.31 -52.25 55.92
N ARG A 403 -3.54 -52.66 56.93
CA ARG A 403 -3.51 -54.04 57.43
C ARG A 403 -4.79 -54.46 58.06
N GLY A 404 -5.53 -53.56 58.71
CA GLY A 404 -6.80 -53.81 59.34
C GLY A 404 -7.97 -53.95 58.42
N SER A 405 -7.85 -53.46 57.19
CA SER A 405 -8.90 -53.44 56.21
C SER A 405 -9.02 -54.76 55.45
N ARG A 406 -10.24 -55.18 55.14
CA ARG A 406 -10.53 -56.44 54.43
C ARG A 406 -10.38 -56.31 52.92
N SER A 407 -10.38 -55.11 52.39
CA SER A 407 -10.22 -54.82 50.96
C SER A 407 -9.56 -53.46 50.74
N ALA A 408 -8.95 -53.26 49.56
CA ALA A 408 -8.36 -51.97 49.22
C ALA A 408 -9.37 -50.82 49.21
N ALA A 409 -10.64 -51.08 48.87
CA ALA A 409 -11.72 -50.07 48.89
C ALA A 409 -12.01 -49.60 50.37
N ILE A 410 -12.07 -50.51 51.29
CA ILE A 410 -12.31 -50.15 52.70
C ILE A 410 -11.08 -49.40 53.26
N ALA A 411 -9.85 -49.84 52.91
CA ALA A 411 -8.65 -49.13 53.34
C ALA A 411 -8.66 -47.69 52.82
N LYS A 412 -9.07 -47.45 51.56
CA LYS A 412 -9.20 -46.14 50.95
C LYS A 412 -10.19 -45.25 51.65
N GLU A 413 -11.44 -45.77 51.94
CA GLU A 413 -12.45 -45.04 52.71
C GLU A 413 -11.94 -44.63 54.08
N SER A 414 -11.35 -45.55 54.84
CA SER A 414 -10.80 -45.30 56.17
C SER A 414 -9.66 -44.28 56.17
N LEU A 415 -8.81 -44.27 55.16
CA LEU A 415 -7.78 -43.25 54.96
C LEU A 415 -8.38 -41.88 54.63
N MET A 416 -9.38 -41.85 53.83
CA MET A 416 -10.10 -40.61 53.50
C MET A 416 -10.75 -39.97 54.70
N GLU A 417 -11.47 -40.76 55.54
CA GLU A 417 -12.10 -40.26 56.74
C GLU A 417 -11.05 -39.81 57.78
N ARG A 418 -9.99 -40.57 57.94
CA ARG A 418 -9.00 -40.32 59.02
C ARG A 418 -8.11 -39.12 58.79
N PHE A 419 -7.67 -38.93 57.56
CA PHE A 419 -6.72 -37.90 57.19
C PHE A 419 -7.31 -36.80 56.34
N THR A 420 -8.63 -36.80 56.11
CA THR A 420 -9.32 -35.84 55.23
C THR A 420 -8.72 -35.79 53.83
N LEU A 421 -8.41 -36.98 53.31
CA LEU A 421 -7.79 -37.12 51.95
C LEU A 421 -8.88 -37.23 50.87
N THR A 422 -8.51 -36.80 49.68
CA THR A 422 -9.34 -37.04 48.51
C THR A 422 -9.21 -38.48 48.02
N ASP A 423 -10.15 -38.91 47.20
CA ASP A 423 -10.18 -40.22 46.56
C ASP A 423 -8.88 -40.58 45.85
N VAL A 424 -8.34 -39.61 45.06
CA VAL A 424 -7.09 -39.75 44.30
C VAL A 424 -5.87 -39.88 45.25
N GLN A 425 -5.82 -39.10 46.32
CA GLN A 425 -4.74 -39.18 47.31
C GLN A 425 -4.76 -40.51 48.05
N ALA A 426 -5.91 -40.95 48.53
CA ALA A 426 -6.08 -42.23 49.19
C ALA A 426 -5.73 -43.41 48.28
N GLN A 427 -6.11 -43.37 47.02
CA GLN A 427 -5.73 -44.37 46.01
C GLN A 427 -4.20 -44.43 45.85
N ALA A 428 -3.51 -43.26 45.71
CA ALA A 428 -2.07 -43.19 45.59
C ALA A 428 -1.33 -43.77 46.85
N ILE A 429 -1.90 -43.60 48.02
CA ILE A 429 -1.36 -44.17 49.27
C ILE A 429 -1.51 -45.70 49.29
N VAL A 430 -2.67 -46.22 48.89
CA VAL A 430 -2.91 -47.67 48.84
C VAL A 430 -2.00 -48.33 47.79
N ASP A 431 -1.72 -47.66 46.66
CA ASP A 431 -0.85 -48.16 45.60
C ASP A 431 0.63 -47.94 45.86
N MET A 432 1.01 -47.33 47.01
CA MET A 432 2.38 -46.97 47.35
C MET A 432 3.22 -48.24 47.60
N ARG A 433 4.37 -48.29 46.91
CA ARG A 433 5.32 -49.39 47.06
C ARG A 433 6.11 -49.27 48.38
N LEU A 434 6.39 -50.41 49.03
CA LEU A 434 7.17 -50.44 50.28
C LEU A 434 8.53 -49.73 50.20
N ARG A 435 9.13 -49.66 49.01
CA ARG A 435 10.37 -48.90 48.77
C ARG A 435 10.20 -47.40 49.04
N ALA A 436 9.02 -46.86 48.83
CA ALA A 436 8.76 -45.44 49.02
C ALA A 436 8.78 -44.99 50.51
N LEU A 437 8.83 -45.96 51.46
CA LEU A 437 8.92 -45.72 52.91
C LEU A 437 10.36 -45.42 53.40
N THR A 438 11.35 -45.49 52.50
CA THR A 438 12.75 -45.21 52.91
C THR A 438 12.97 -43.69 52.98
N GLY A 439 13.89 -43.28 53.88
CA GLY A 439 14.19 -41.85 54.09
C GLY A 439 14.65 -41.13 52.80
N LEU A 440 15.42 -41.81 51.94
CA LEU A 440 15.86 -41.27 50.65
C LEU A 440 14.71 -41.01 49.65
N GLU A 441 13.67 -41.84 49.64
CA GLU A 441 12.52 -41.64 48.77
C GLU A 441 11.60 -40.54 49.32
N ARG A 442 11.52 -40.40 50.66
CA ARG A 442 10.81 -39.27 51.29
C ARG A 442 11.43 -37.93 50.88
N GLU A 443 12.73 -37.78 50.96
CA GLU A 443 13.47 -36.58 50.57
C GLU A 443 13.22 -36.24 49.08
N LYS A 444 13.13 -37.25 48.20
CA LYS A 444 12.78 -37.03 46.78
C LYS A 444 11.37 -36.51 46.61
N ILE A 445 10.40 -37.02 47.36
CA ILE A 445 9.02 -36.56 47.31
C ILE A 445 8.90 -35.12 47.82
N GLU A 446 9.59 -34.77 48.89
CA GLU A 446 9.65 -33.43 49.47
C GLU A 446 10.26 -32.43 48.45
N ASN A 447 11.38 -32.80 47.83
CA ASN A 447 12.03 -31.99 46.82
C ASN A 447 11.15 -31.82 45.57
N GLU A 448 10.55 -32.91 45.04
CA GLU A 448 9.61 -32.84 43.90
C GLU A 448 8.42 -31.94 44.20
N TYR A 449 7.88 -32.02 45.43
CA TYR A 449 6.77 -31.18 45.86
C TYR A 449 7.16 -29.68 45.90
N ALA A 450 8.35 -29.38 46.44
CA ALA A 450 8.85 -28.01 46.51
C ALA A 450 9.11 -27.42 45.11
N GLU A 451 9.70 -28.21 44.20
CA GLU A 451 9.90 -27.81 42.81
C GLU A 451 8.56 -27.55 42.07
N LEU A 452 7.58 -28.43 42.29
CA LEU A 452 6.25 -28.25 41.73
C LEU A 452 5.55 -27.01 42.27
N GLN A 453 5.65 -26.71 43.56
CA GLN A 453 5.06 -25.50 44.16
C GLN A 453 5.67 -24.23 43.57
N LYS A 454 6.99 -24.23 43.36
CA LYS A 454 7.65 -23.13 42.65
C LYS A 454 7.13 -22.98 41.24
N LYS A 455 7.07 -24.10 40.49
CA LYS A 455 6.55 -24.10 39.11
C LYS A 455 5.08 -23.63 39.03
N ILE A 456 4.23 -24.06 39.96
CA ILE A 456 2.82 -23.62 40.06
C ILE A 456 2.75 -22.11 40.28
N SER A 457 3.59 -21.55 41.15
CA SER A 457 3.60 -20.09 41.37
C SER A 457 4.05 -19.31 40.13
N GLU A 458 5.08 -19.81 39.43
CA GLU A 458 5.54 -19.21 38.15
C GLU A 458 4.48 -19.28 37.08
N LEU A 459 3.80 -20.43 36.90
CA LEU A 459 2.74 -20.59 35.92
C LEU A 459 1.50 -19.70 36.23
N LYS A 460 1.15 -19.56 37.52
CA LYS A 460 0.09 -18.64 37.96
C LYS A 460 0.46 -17.17 37.69
N ALA A 461 1.69 -16.78 37.90
CA ALA A 461 2.15 -15.44 37.60
C ALA A 461 2.05 -15.12 36.11
N ILE A 462 2.45 -16.06 35.23
CA ILE A 462 2.34 -15.90 33.76
C ILE A 462 0.87 -15.74 33.35
N LEU A 463 -0.07 -16.48 33.94
CA LEU A 463 -1.50 -16.38 33.63
C LEU A 463 -2.15 -15.10 34.16
N ALA A 464 -1.57 -14.48 35.16
CA ALA A 464 -2.09 -13.28 35.81
C ALA A 464 -1.60 -11.97 35.18
N ASP A 465 -0.46 -12.00 34.47
CA ASP A 465 0.20 -10.82 33.90
C ASP A 465 0.47 -11.02 32.40
N GLU A 466 -0.16 -10.18 31.58
CA GLU A 466 -0.01 -10.19 30.12
C GLU A 466 1.44 -9.90 29.70
N ASN A 467 2.16 -9.04 30.42
CA ASN A 467 3.55 -8.71 30.10
C ASN A 467 4.47 -9.92 30.34
N LEU A 468 4.22 -10.73 31.37
CA LEU A 468 4.95 -11.96 31.58
C LEU A 468 4.65 -13.00 30.49
N LEU A 469 3.39 -13.10 30.07
CA LEU A 469 2.99 -13.96 28.96
C LEU A 469 3.70 -13.55 27.66
N LEU A 470 3.68 -12.27 27.31
CA LEU A 470 4.39 -11.73 26.14
C LEU A 470 5.90 -11.94 26.26
N GLY A 471 6.47 -11.84 27.46
CA GLY A 471 7.87 -12.14 27.72
C GLY A 471 8.26 -13.60 27.43
N VAL A 472 7.37 -14.55 27.75
CA VAL A 472 7.56 -15.98 27.41
C VAL A 472 7.55 -16.15 25.89
N ILE A 473 6.58 -15.55 25.18
CA ILE A 473 6.48 -15.62 23.72
C ILE A 473 7.72 -15.02 23.08
N LYS A 474 8.18 -13.85 23.54
CA LYS A 474 9.40 -13.19 23.05
C LYS A 474 10.60 -14.12 23.16
N LYS A 475 10.81 -14.72 24.34
CA LYS A 475 11.94 -15.63 24.58
C LYS A 475 11.91 -16.85 23.63
N GLU A 476 10.74 -17.46 23.45
CA GLU A 476 10.59 -18.58 22.53
C GLU A 476 10.86 -18.20 21.08
N LEU A 477 10.42 -17.02 20.66
CA LEU A 477 10.71 -16.47 19.32
C LEU A 477 12.21 -16.19 19.12
N GLU A 478 12.89 -15.67 20.14
CA GLU A 478 14.34 -15.47 20.13
C GLU A 478 15.09 -16.80 19.98
N GLU A 479 14.71 -17.84 20.74
CA GLU A 479 15.27 -19.17 20.61
C GLU A 479 15.11 -19.77 19.21
N ILE A 480 13.95 -19.57 18.59
CA ILE A 480 13.68 -20.03 17.21
C ILE A 480 14.50 -19.23 16.21
N ARG A 481 14.58 -17.91 16.37
CA ARG A 481 15.42 -17.07 15.53
C ARG A 481 16.88 -17.53 15.59
N ASP A 482 17.42 -17.68 16.77
CA ASP A 482 18.83 -18.03 16.95
C ASP A 482 19.17 -19.44 16.42
N LYS A 483 18.17 -20.33 16.37
CA LYS A 483 18.34 -21.71 15.88
C LYS A 483 18.17 -21.85 14.38
N TYR A 484 17.29 -21.06 13.75
CA TYR A 484 16.87 -21.27 12.36
C TYR A 484 17.08 -20.07 11.42
N ALA A 485 17.45 -18.89 11.95
CA ALA A 485 17.71 -17.75 11.09
C ALA A 485 18.91 -17.99 10.17
N ASP A 486 18.74 -17.62 8.93
CA ASP A 486 19.77 -17.70 7.90
C ASP A 486 19.88 -16.35 7.16
N PRO A 487 20.96 -16.12 6.40
CA PRO A 487 21.10 -14.92 5.61
C PRO A 487 20.02 -14.80 4.53
N ARG A 488 19.66 -13.56 4.21
CA ARG A 488 18.76 -13.26 3.09
C ARG A 488 19.35 -13.78 1.78
N ARG A 489 18.52 -14.45 0.98
CA ARG A 489 18.89 -14.97 -0.35
C ARG A 489 18.61 -13.95 -1.45
N THR A 490 17.45 -13.26 -1.39
CA THR A 490 17.02 -12.29 -2.39
C THR A 490 17.61 -10.93 -2.10
N SER A 491 18.35 -10.36 -3.05
CA SER A 491 18.87 -8.99 -2.95
C SER A 491 17.80 -7.97 -3.36
N ILE A 492 17.87 -6.77 -2.78
CA ILE A 492 17.00 -5.63 -3.16
C ILE A 492 17.90 -4.59 -3.81
N GLY A 493 17.66 -4.36 -5.10
CA GLY A 493 18.41 -3.39 -5.91
C GLY A 493 17.57 -2.17 -6.26
N TYR A 494 18.22 -1.20 -6.88
CA TYR A 494 17.54 -0.05 -7.44
C TYR A 494 16.73 -0.45 -8.66
N ASP A 495 15.56 0.17 -8.80
CA ASP A 495 14.82 0.14 -10.04
C ASP A 495 15.04 1.44 -10.80
N GLU A 496 15.65 1.36 -11.98
CA GLU A 496 15.81 2.52 -12.86
C GLU A 496 14.48 3.19 -13.24
N SER A 497 13.36 2.51 -13.09
CA SER A 497 12.02 3.06 -13.33
C SER A 497 11.31 3.54 -12.06
N ASP A 498 11.88 3.31 -10.88
CA ASP A 498 11.40 3.88 -9.61
C ASP A 498 11.79 5.35 -9.44
N PHE A 499 12.80 5.83 -10.18
CA PHE A 499 12.95 7.26 -10.38
C PHE A 499 11.79 7.72 -11.26
N SER A 500 10.79 8.35 -10.68
CA SER A 500 9.89 9.16 -11.49
C SER A 500 10.75 10.20 -12.22
N MET A 501 10.37 10.57 -13.44
CA MET A 501 11.03 11.71 -14.11
C MET A 501 11.09 12.94 -13.19
N GLU A 502 10.20 12.99 -12.24
CA GLU A 502 10.06 13.99 -11.20
C GLU A 502 11.26 14.00 -10.23
N ASP A 503 11.79 12.83 -9.83
CA ASP A 503 12.92 12.73 -8.87
C ASP A 503 14.27 13.10 -9.52
N LEU A 504 14.36 13.08 -10.85
CA LEU A 504 15.54 13.47 -11.63
C LEU A 504 15.57 14.95 -11.98
N ILE A 505 14.46 15.67 -11.80
CA ILE A 505 14.33 17.08 -12.15
C ILE A 505 14.47 17.90 -10.88
N PRO A 506 15.43 18.84 -10.79
CA PRO A 506 15.55 19.69 -9.62
C PRO A 506 14.30 20.53 -9.42
N GLN A 507 13.92 20.72 -8.17
CA GLN A 507 12.79 21.58 -7.82
C GLN A 507 13.27 23.05 -7.87
N GLU A 508 12.90 23.74 -8.95
CA GLU A 508 13.28 25.13 -9.19
C GLU A 508 12.05 25.99 -9.42
N GLU A 509 12.13 27.27 -9.05
CA GLU A 509 11.11 28.23 -9.40
C GLU A 509 11.21 28.60 -10.87
N VAL A 510 10.10 28.51 -11.57
CA VAL A 510 10.01 28.75 -13.00
C VAL A 510 8.85 29.66 -13.35
N VAL A 511 9.01 30.39 -14.43
CA VAL A 511 7.97 31.21 -15.04
C VAL A 511 7.44 30.50 -16.26
N VAL A 512 6.15 30.22 -16.26
CA VAL A 512 5.41 29.70 -17.43
C VAL A 512 4.68 30.86 -18.09
N THR A 513 4.88 31.04 -19.39
CA THR A 513 4.17 32.05 -20.18
C THR A 513 3.34 31.37 -21.25
N MET A 514 2.12 31.84 -21.44
CA MET A 514 1.23 31.39 -22.52
C MET A 514 0.69 32.58 -23.29
N THR A 515 0.64 32.45 -24.64
CA THR A 515 0.07 33.45 -25.51
C THR A 515 -1.38 33.13 -25.84
N LYS A 516 -2.10 34.13 -26.37
CA LYS A 516 -3.51 33.99 -26.81
C LYS A 516 -3.70 32.90 -27.88
N LEU A 517 -2.75 32.78 -28.81
CA LEU A 517 -2.76 31.75 -29.84
C LEU A 517 -2.31 30.36 -29.29
N GLY A 518 -2.04 30.23 -27.97
CA GLY A 518 -1.72 28.97 -27.32
C GLY A 518 -0.27 28.54 -27.44
N TYR A 519 0.69 29.46 -27.63
CA TYR A 519 2.11 29.14 -27.48
C TYR A 519 2.50 29.20 -26.00
N ILE A 520 3.13 28.13 -25.51
CA ILE A 520 3.52 27.99 -24.10
C ILE A 520 5.02 27.69 -23.99
N LYS A 521 5.66 28.22 -22.97
CA LYS A 521 7.04 27.91 -22.60
C LYS A 521 7.29 28.06 -21.12
N ARG A 522 8.35 27.44 -20.66
CA ARG A 522 8.88 27.54 -19.31
C ARG A 522 10.25 28.22 -19.33
N MET A 523 10.53 29.04 -18.34
CA MET A 523 11.82 29.74 -18.16
C MET A 523 12.19 29.70 -16.68
N THR A 524 13.50 29.69 -16.36
CA THR A 524 13.98 29.85 -15.00
C THR A 524 13.75 31.29 -14.52
N ARG A 525 13.51 31.48 -13.23
CA ARG A 525 13.24 32.77 -12.61
C ARG A 525 14.37 33.79 -12.84
N ASP A 526 15.62 33.36 -12.90
CA ASP A 526 16.82 34.22 -13.09
C ASP A 526 16.82 34.99 -14.41
N ASN A 527 16.05 34.54 -15.39
CA ASN A 527 15.86 35.22 -16.66
C ASN A 527 14.90 36.42 -16.58
N PHE A 528 14.22 36.61 -15.45
CA PHE A 528 13.29 37.72 -15.16
C PHE A 528 13.82 38.59 -14.01
N LYS A 529 14.84 39.42 -14.26
CA LYS A 529 15.27 40.42 -13.28
C LYS A 529 14.37 41.65 -13.33
N SER A 530 13.90 42.12 -12.17
CA SER A 530 13.13 43.33 -12.03
C SER A 530 13.97 44.54 -12.50
N GLN A 531 13.36 45.43 -13.30
CA GLN A 531 13.98 46.67 -13.71
C GLN A 531 13.52 47.86 -12.85
N ASN A 532 14.43 48.80 -12.57
CA ASN A 532 14.12 50.01 -11.87
C ASN A 532 13.26 50.98 -12.71
N ARG A 533 12.51 51.87 -12.06
CA ARG A 533 11.68 52.90 -12.67
C ARG A 533 12.46 53.65 -13.80
N GLY A 534 11.86 53.69 -15.02
CA GLY A 534 12.42 54.37 -16.18
C GLY A 534 13.17 53.44 -17.20
N GLY A 535 13.19 52.14 -16.96
CA GLY A 535 13.77 51.17 -17.91
C GLY A 535 12.89 51.02 -19.18
N LYS A 536 13.53 50.86 -20.31
CA LYS A 536 12.85 50.50 -21.58
C LYS A 536 12.40 49.07 -21.52
N GLY A 537 11.24 48.73 -21.07
CA GLY A 537 10.67 47.37 -20.93
C GLY A 537 11.35 46.27 -21.77
N ILE A 538 11.34 45.04 -21.26
CA ILE A 538 12.01 43.91 -21.91
C ILE A 538 10.98 43.11 -22.72
N LYS A 539 11.24 42.80 -24.01
CA LYS A 539 10.43 41.84 -24.78
C LYS A 539 10.51 40.47 -24.11
N GLY A 540 9.41 40.00 -23.52
CA GLY A 540 9.33 38.70 -22.83
C GLY A 540 9.17 37.50 -23.76
N MET A 541 8.73 37.70 -25.01
CA MET A 541 8.49 36.65 -25.99
C MET A 541 8.44 37.24 -27.37
N GLN A 542 8.85 36.49 -28.40
CA GLN A 542 8.62 36.84 -29.78
C GLN A 542 7.25 36.29 -30.18
N THR A 543 6.29 37.18 -30.37
CA THR A 543 4.91 36.84 -30.78
C THR A 543 4.74 37.01 -32.29
N LEU A 544 3.74 36.37 -32.87
CA LEU A 544 3.23 36.68 -34.24
C LEU A 544 2.58 38.04 -34.21
N ASP A 545 2.34 38.67 -35.36
CA ASP A 545 1.84 40.05 -35.49
C ASP A 545 0.47 40.27 -34.78
N ASP A 546 -0.32 39.18 -34.58
CA ASP A 546 -1.63 39.21 -33.90
C ASP A 546 -1.65 38.41 -32.58
N ASP A 547 -0.50 38.07 -31.98
CA ASP A 547 -0.40 37.28 -30.76
C ASP A 547 0.19 38.05 -29.57
N TYR A 548 -0.24 37.80 -28.37
CA TYR A 548 0.24 38.44 -27.15
C TYR A 548 0.26 37.46 -25.95
N ILE A 549 1.06 37.75 -24.94
CA ILE A 549 1.09 36.98 -23.72
C ILE A 549 -0.21 37.17 -22.94
N GLU A 550 -0.99 36.14 -22.80
CA GLU A 550 -2.26 36.16 -22.06
C GLU A 550 -2.07 35.78 -20.59
N GLU A 551 -1.22 34.79 -20.29
CA GLU A 551 -0.97 34.32 -18.94
C GLU A 551 0.53 34.24 -18.64
N LEU A 552 0.89 34.70 -17.42
CA LEU A 552 2.22 34.59 -16.82
C LEU A 552 2.07 33.95 -15.43
N ILE A 553 2.69 32.80 -15.23
CA ILE A 553 2.49 31.96 -14.07
C ILE A 553 3.84 31.70 -13.41
N LEU A 554 3.99 32.10 -12.16
CA LEU A 554 5.13 31.75 -11.32
C LEU A 554 4.79 30.47 -10.56
N THR A 555 5.59 29.42 -10.75
CA THR A 555 5.37 28.11 -10.15
C THR A 555 6.71 27.38 -9.97
N ASN A 556 6.68 26.15 -9.46
CA ASN A 556 7.87 25.29 -9.42
C ASN A 556 7.79 24.18 -10.49
N THR A 557 8.94 23.55 -10.78
CA THR A 557 9.06 22.48 -11.77
C THR A 557 8.14 21.30 -11.52
N HIS A 558 7.83 20.95 -10.26
CA HIS A 558 7.01 19.80 -9.87
C HIS A 558 5.52 20.11 -9.76
N ALA A 559 5.12 21.39 -9.78
CA ALA A 559 3.72 21.77 -9.70
C ALA A 559 2.87 21.20 -10.84
N SER A 560 1.63 20.88 -10.55
CA SER A 560 0.65 20.48 -11.56
C SER A 560 -0.07 21.71 -12.08
N ILE A 561 -0.18 21.83 -13.40
CA ILE A 561 -0.93 22.88 -14.08
C ILE A 561 -2.15 22.27 -14.73
N MET A 562 -3.33 22.80 -14.41
CA MET A 562 -4.60 22.41 -15.00
C MET A 562 -5.01 23.45 -16.04
N PHE A 563 -5.29 23.00 -17.25
CA PHE A 563 -5.72 23.80 -18.39
C PHE A 563 -7.19 23.57 -18.66
N PHE A 564 -8.00 24.59 -18.49
CA PHE A 564 -9.43 24.54 -18.76
C PHE A 564 -9.73 25.16 -20.11
N THR A 565 -10.67 24.58 -20.84
CA THR A 565 -11.00 24.97 -22.18
C THR A 565 -12.38 25.59 -22.28
N ASN A 566 -12.62 26.38 -23.33
CA ASN A 566 -13.91 26.97 -23.65
C ASN A 566 -15.03 25.92 -23.77
N LYS A 567 -14.69 24.66 -24.15
CA LYS A 567 -15.63 23.53 -24.24
C LYS A 567 -15.88 22.81 -22.91
N GLY A 568 -15.45 23.39 -21.79
CA GLY A 568 -15.68 22.83 -20.46
C GLY A 568 -14.87 21.55 -20.14
N ARG A 569 -13.73 21.35 -20.81
CA ARG A 569 -12.80 20.25 -20.54
C ARG A 569 -11.61 20.73 -19.73
N VAL A 570 -10.93 19.80 -19.09
CA VAL A 570 -9.70 20.05 -18.32
C VAL A 570 -8.62 19.05 -18.68
N TYR A 571 -7.40 19.55 -18.81
CA TYR A 571 -6.18 18.81 -19.04
C TYR A 571 -5.16 19.13 -17.95
N ARG A 572 -4.24 18.22 -17.66
CA ARG A 572 -3.19 18.42 -16.65
C ARG A 572 -1.82 18.10 -17.25
N LEU A 573 -0.87 18.98 -16.98
CA LEU A 573 0.56 18.77 -17.21
C LEU A 573 1.32 19.04 -15.91
N LYS A 574 2.43 18.37 -15.72
CA LYS A 574 3.46 18.81 -14.79
C LYS A 574 4.24 19.95 -15.41
N THR A 575 4.68 20.90 -14.61
CA THR A 575 5.42 22.07 -15.12
C THR A 575 6.68 21.68 -15.88
N TYR A 576 7.38 20.62 -15.46
CA TYR A 576 8.57 20.11 -16.14
C TYR A 576 8.27 19.51 -17.54
N GLU A 577 7.02 19.13 -17.84
CA GLU A 577 6.63 18.64 -19.16
C GLU A 577 6.51 19.78 -20.19
N ILE A 578 6.45 21.03 -19.73
CA ILE A 578 6.46 22.22 -20.60
C ILE A 578 7.91 22.48 -21.04
N PRO A 579 8.18 22.55 -22.36
CA PRO A 579 9.54 22.76 -22.85
C PRO A 579 10.16 24.06 -22.33
N GLU A 580 11.42 23.96 -21.92
CA GLU A 580 12.22 25.12 -21.56
C GLU A 580 12.66 25.87 -22.82
N ALA A 581 12.57 27.19 -22.77
CA ALA A 581 12.95 28.02 -23.89
C ALA A 581 13.53 29.35 -23.42
N SER A 582 14.40 29.92 -24.23
CA SER A 582 14.98 31.23 -23.95
C SER A 582 13.92 32.33 -23.94
N ARG A 583 14.24 33.45 -23.28
CA ARG A 583 13.32 34.58 -23.10
C ARG A 583 12.70 35.09 -24.42
N THR A 584 13.46 35.14 -25.50
CA THR A 584 13.00 35.62 -26.80
C THR A 584 12.32 34.56 -27.68
N ALA A 585 12.40 33.29 -27.32
CA ALA A 585 11.80 32.21 -28.08
C ALA A 585 10.27 32.26 -28.04
N ARG A 586 9.60 31.82 -29.09
CA ARG A 586 8.12 31.75 -29.19
C ARG A 586 7.50 30.68 -28.28
N GLY A 587 8.25 29.65 -27.91
CA GLY A 587 7.73 28.47 -27.21
C GLY A 587 7.08 27.45 -28.14
N THR A 588 6.36 26.50 -27.55
CA THR A 588 5.74 25.37 -28.24
C THR A 588 4.22 25.56 -28.26
N ALA A 589 3.55 25.24 -29.36
CA ALA A 589 2.09 25.29 -29.41
C ALA A 589 1.50 24.26 -28.42
N ILE A 590 0.55 24.68 -27.60
CA ILE A 590 -0.07 23.86 -26.55
C ILE A 590 -0.75 22.60 -27.10
N ILE A 591 -1.23 22.65 -28.34
CA ILE A 591 -1.83 21.51 -29.06
C ILE A 591 -0.83 20.35 -29.24
N ASN A 592 0.48 20.63 -29.21
CA ASN A 592 1.52 19.59 -29.27
C ASN A 592 1.76 18.92 -27.92
N LEU A 593 1.29 19.52 -26.82
CA LEU A 593 1.43 19.01 -25.47
C LEU A 593 0.12 18.40 -24.97
N LEU A 594 -1.02 18.96 -25.36
CA LEU A 594 -2.36 18.53 -24.96
C LEU A 594 -3.15 18.02 -26.18
N GLN A 595 -3.92 16.96 -25.98
CA GLN A 595 -4.80 16.41 -27.02
C GLN A 595 -6.10 17.23 -27.09
N LEU A 596 -6.01 18.50 -27.54
CA LEU A 596 -7.17 19.37 -27.69
C LEU A 596 -8.05 18.89 -28.84
N GLN A 597 -9.37 19.11 -28.71
CA GLN A 597 -10.34 18.89 -29.80
C GLN A 597 -10.33 20.04 -30.80
N PRO A 598 -10.87 19.87 -32.02
CA PRO A 598 -11.03 20.97 -32.95
C PRO A 598 -11.81 22.15 -32.33
N GLU A 599 -11.34 23.38 -32.55
CA GLU A 599 -11.91 24.63 -32.00
C GLU A 599 -11.91 24.72 -30.47
N GLU A 600 -11.13 23.90 -29.80
CA GLU A 600 -10.94 23.96 -28.34
C GLU A 600 -9.79 24.91 -28.02
N THR A 601 -10.04 25.91 -27.19
CA THR A 601 -9.06 26.92 -26.76
C THR A 601 -8.96 26.96 -25.26
N ILE A 602 -7.76 27.22 -24.70
CA ILE A 602 -7.57 27.38 -23.27
C ILE A 602 -8.16 28.72 -22.83
N THR A 603 -8.99 28.69 -21.80
CA THR A 603 -9.64 29.87 -21.24
C THR A 603 -9.21 30.17 -19.78
N SER A 604 -8.72 29.19 -19.06
CA SER A 604 -8.26 29.38 -17.70
C SER A 604 -7.19 28.38 -17.32
N ILE A 605 -6.24 28.82 -16.48
CA ILE A 605 -5.14 28.00 -15.99
C ILE A 605 -5.14 28.05 -14.46
N VAL A 606 -5.08 26.89 -13.84
CA VAL A 606 -5.00 26.74 -12.39
C VAL A 606 -3.74 25.96 -12.04
N THR A 607 -2.87 26.55 -11.22
CA THR A 607 -1.65 25.91 -10.73
C THR A 607 -1.87 25.31 -9.35
N MET A 608 -1.40 24.10 -9.14
CA MET A 608 -1.44 23.40 -7.87
C MET A 608 -0.02 23.06 -7.44
N LYS A 609 0.46 23.66 -6.36
CA LYS A 609 1.76 23.33 -5.74
C LYS A 609 1.64 22.02 -4.92
N GLU A 610 0.56 21.91 -4.16
CA GLU A 610 0.27 20.76 -3.30
C GLU A 610 -1.22 20.41 -3.39
N TYR A 611 -1.53 19.15 -3.17
CA TYR A 611 -2.90 18.68 -3.04
C TYR A 611 -3.41 18.99 -1.62
N ARG A 612 -4.55 19.70 -1.52
CA ARG A 612 -5.19 19.99 -0.23
C ARG A 612 -6.55 19.35 -0.17
N GLU A 613 -6.85 18.65 0.91
CA GLU A 613 -8.19 18.17 1.22
C GLU A 613 -9.13 19.37 1.44
N ASN A 614 -10.41 19.20 1.11
CA ASN A 614 -11.45 20.23 1.19
C ASN A 614 -11.24 21.45 0.29
N ALA A 615 -10.57 21.29 -0.83
CA ALA A 615 -10.42 22.33 -1.85
C ALA A 615 -11.40 22.11 -3.00
N TYR A 616 -11.78 23.21 -3.64
CA TYR A 616 -12.76 23.21 -4.72
C TYR A 616 -12.26 24.00 -5.93
N LEU A 617 -12.82 23.65 -7.08
CA LEU A 617 -12.74 24.48 -8.29
C LEU A 617 -14.07 25.14 -8.53
N PHE A 618 -14.05 26.46 -8.57
CA PHE A 618 -15.20 27.29 -8.89
C PHE A 618 -15.11 27.75 -10.34
N MET A 619 -16.17 27.54 -11.11
CA MET A 619 -16.22 27.73 -12.55
C MET A 619 -17.33 28.71 -12.91
N ALA A 620 -17.08 29.54 -13.91
CA ALA A 620 -18.07 30.45 -14.46
C ALA A 620 -18.14 30.37 -15.99
N THR A 621 -19.33 30.42 -16.54
CA THR A 621 -19.57 30.43 -17.98
C THR A 621 -20.01 31.79 -18.51
N LYS A 622 -19.87 32.00 -19.80
CA LYS A 622 -20.22 33.21 -20.50
C LYS A 622 -21.70 33.59 -20.28
N ASN A 623 -22.58 32.59 -20.25
CA ASN A 623 -24.02 32.78 -20.04
C ASN A 623 -24.42 32.86 -18.55
N GLY A 624 -23.46 33.09 -17.66
CA GLY A 624 -23.71 33.36 -16.25
C GLY A 624 -24.02 32.14 -15.38
N MET A 625 -23.75 30.93 -15.87
CA MET A 625 -23.79 29.74 -15.03
C MET A 625 -22.54 29.63 -14.16
N VAL A 626 -22.69 29.08 -12.95
CA VAL A 626 -21.57 28.82 -12.05
C VAL A 626 -21.65 27.41 -11.50
N LYS A 627 -20.50 26.85 -11.19
CA LYS A 627 -20.39 25.50 -10.66
C LYS A 627 -19.24 25.41 -9.66
N LYS A 628 -19.46 24.63 -8.60
CA LYS A 628 -18.44 24.27 -7.60
C LYS A 628 -18.22 22.75 -7.65
N THR A 629 -16.98 22.30 -7.74
CA THR A 629 -16.62 20.87 -7.79
C THR A 629 -15.44 20.61 -6.86
N SER A 630 -15.49 19.53 -6.07
CA SER A 630 -14.34 19.13 -5.23
C SER A 630 -13.11 18.80 -6.09
N LEU A 631 -11.94 19.19 -5.60
CA LEU A 631 -10.67 18.90 -6.27
C LEU A 631 -10.42 17.39 -6.38
N ASP A 632 -10.96 16.59 -5.46
CA ASP A 632 -10.85 15.12 -5.44
C ASP A 632 -11.35 14.47 -6.73
N GLU A 633 -12.36 15.07 -7.38
CA GLU A 633 -12.91 14.61 -8.64
C GLU A 633 -11.88 14.63 -9.79
N TYR A 634 -10.74 15.32 -9.62
CA TYR A 634 -9.71 15.53 -10.63
C TYR A 634 -8.39 14.80 -10.35
N GLN A 635 -8.31 13.95 -9.31
CA GLN A 635 -7.09 13.19 -8.94
C GLN A 635 -6.61 12.30 -10.09
N ASN A 636 -7.53 11.53 -10.70
CA ASN A 636 -7.23 10.57 -11.75
C ASN A 636 -7.52 11.13 -13.13
N MET A 637 -6.61 11.93 -13.65
CA MET A 637 -6.75 12.57 -14.97
C MET A 637 -5.99 11.80 -16.05
N ARG A 638 -6.67 11.45 -17.14
CA ARG A 638 -6.06 10.84 -18.33
C ARG A 638 -5.47 11.91 -19.24
N LYS A 639 -4.48 11.56 -20.07
CA LYS A 639 -3.90 12.49 -21.07
C LYS A 639 -4.91 13.02 -22.08
N THR A 640 -6.01 12.30 -22.31
CA THR A 640 -7.12 12.73 -23.18
C THR A 640 -8.02 13.80 -22.56
N GLY A 641 -7.73 14.26 -21.36
CA GLY A 641 -8.52 15.22 -20.60
C GLY A 641 -9.80 14.63 -20.01
N LEU A 642 -10.47 15.43 -19.17
CA LEU A 642 -11.73 15.11 -18.52
C LEU A 642 -12.76 16.23 -18.78
N THR A 643 -14.05 15.91 -18.74
CA THR A 643 -15.11 16.93 -18.68
C THR A 643 -15.12 17.55 -17.30
N ALA A 644 -14.95 18.88 -17.23
CA ALA A 644 -15.02 19.68 -16.00
C ALA A 644 -16.43 20.21 -15.74
N ILE A 645 -17.12 20.60 -16.80
CA ILE A 645 -18.51 21.09 -16.77
C ILE A 645 -19.21 20.72 -18.06
N ASN A 646 -20.48 20.33 -18.01
CA ASN A 646 -21.32 20.21 -19.18
C ASN A 646 -21.91 21.59 -19.51
N LEU A 647 -21.54 22.12 -20.64
CA LEU A 647 -22.03 23.42 -21.13
C LEU A 647 -23.39 23.27 -21.82
N ARG A 648 -24.19 24.33 -21.79
CA ARG A 648 -25.40 24.47 -22.63
C ARG A 648 -24.99 24.76 -24.07
N GLU A 649 -25.93 24.62 -24.97
CA GLU A 649 -25.77 25.04 -26.37
C GLU A 649 -25.42 26.54 -26.42
N ASP A 650 -24.41 26.92 -27.17
CA ASP A 650 -23.87 28.29 -27.27
C ASP A 650 -23.30 28.92 -25.99
N ASP A 651 -22.93 28.12 -25.01
CA ASP A 651 -22.24 28.60 -23.79
C ASP A 651 -20.75 28.20 -23.80
N GLU A 652 -19.91 28.99 -23.16
CA GLU A 652 -18.48 28.78 -23.07
C GLU A 652 -18.01 28.90 -21.61
N LEU A 653 -17.08 28.06 -21.19
CA LEU A 653 -16.39 28.22 -19.91
C LEU A 653 -15.40 29.40 -20.05
N ILE A 654 -15.50 30.40 -19.19
CA ILE A 654 -14.66 31.60 -19.28
C ILE A 654 -13.56 31.63 -18.20
N GLU A 655 -13.85 31.24 -17.00
CA GLU A 655 -12.87 31.31 -15.89
C GLU A 655 -13.08 30.20 -14.88
N VAL A 656 -11.96 29.70 -14.31
CA VAL A 656 -11.93 28.71 -13.23
C VAL A 656 -10.97 29.21 -12.17
N LYS A 657 -11.39 29.14 -10.90
CA LYS A 657 -10.57 29.52 -9.74
C LYS A 657 -10.53 28.39 -8.72
N TYR A 658 -9.38 28.27 -8.09
CA TYR A 658 -9.19 27.43 -6.91
C TYR A 658 -9.73 28.15 -5.68
N THR A 659 -10.50 27.47 -4.83
CA THR A 659 -11.08 28.01 -3.61
C THR A 659 -11.02 27.00 -2.45
N ASP A 660 -10.95 27.52 -1.25
CA ASP A 660 -10.97 26.77 0.01
C ASP A 660 -12.39 26.48 0.55
N GLY A 661 -13.41 26.95 -0.13
CA GLY A 661 -14.81 26.73 0.27
C GLY A 661 -15.49 27.88 1.01
N ASP A 662 -14.77 28.96 1.34
CA ASP A 662 -15.24 30.07 2.17
C ASP A 662 -14.90 31.45 1.57
N GLN A 663 -15.28 31.66 0.30
CA GLN A 663 -14.99 32.88 -0.46
C GLN A 663 -16.25 33.57 -0.99
N ASP A 664 -16.18 34.89 -1.15
CA ASP A 664 -17.16 35.62 -1.94
C ASP A 664 -16.75 35.64 -3.41
N ILE A 665 -17.70 35.36 -4.27
CA ILE A 665 -17.55 35.29 -5.72
C ILE A 665 -18.09 36.59 -6.34
N PHE A 666 -17.30 37.18 -7.22
CA PHE A 666 -17.69 38.33 -8.03
C PHE A 666 -17.82 37.93 -9.47
N LEU A 667 -18.97 38.21 -10.10
CA LEU A 667 -19.17 38.06 -11.52
C LEU A 667 -19.46 39.46 -12.11
N VAL A 668 -18.75 39.82 -13.16
CA VAL A 668 -18.95 41.09 -13.87
C VAL A 668 -19.35 40.82 -15.30
N THR A 669 -20.32 41.63 -15.78
CA THR A 669 -20.85 41.49 -17.14
C THR A 669 -20.33 42.60 -18.05
N LYS A 670 -20.42 42.35 -19.35
CA LYS A 670 -20.03 43.25 -20.42
C LYS A 670 -20.75 44.60 -20.34
N TYR A 671 -22.02 44.64 -19.90
CA TYR A 671 -22.78 45.84 -19.70
C TYR A 671 -22.63 46.47 -18.32
N GLY A 672 -21.60 46.10 -17.58
CA GLY A 672 -21.21 46.76 -16.33
C GLY A 672 -22.09 46.42 -15.14
N GLN A 673 -22.68 45.23 -15.09
CA GLN A 673 -23.33 44.68 -13.90
C GLN A 673 -22.34 43.83 -13.11
N CYS A 674 -22.46 43.82 -11.80
CA CYS A 674 -21.66 42.98 -10.93
C CYS A 674 -22.56 42.35 -9.86
N ILE A 675 -22.43 41.07 -9.64
CA ILE A 675 -23.04 40.37 -8.50
C ILE A 675 -21.93 39.83 -7.58
N ARG A 676 -22.11 40.00 -6.25
CA ARG A 676 -21.29 39.40 -5.22
C ARG A 676 -22.15 38.46 -4.39
N PHE A 677 -21.77 37.21 -4.29
CA PHE A 677 -22.44 36.20 -3.47
C PHE A 677 -21.42 35.28 -2.82
N HIS A 678 -21.82 34.65 -1.71
CA HIS A 678 -20.94 33.70 -1.02
C HIS A 678 -20.95 32.35 -1.74
N GLU A 679 -19.78 31.69 -1.85
CA GLU A 679 -19.65 30.42 -2.57
C GLU A 679 -20.44 29.26 -1.95
N SER A 680 -20.82 29.35 -0.64
CA SER A 680 -21.71 28.36 0.01
C SER A 680 -23.11 28.31 -0.62
N ASP A 681 -23.53 29.38 -1.33
CA ASP A 681 -24.80 29.39 -2.09
C ASP A 681 -24.75 28.42 -3.28
N VAL A 682 -23.58 27.94 -3.64
CA VAL A 682 -23.37 26.99 -4.72
C VAL A 682 -22.94 25.65 -4.13
N ARG A 683 -23.86 24.68 -4.14
CA ARG A 683 -23.57 23.33 -3.67
C ARG A 683 -22.50 22.69 -4.56
N ALA A 684 -21.54 21.98 -3.95
CA ALA A 684 -20.57 21.16 -4.68
C ALA A 684 -21.28 20.03 -5.45
N THR A 685 -20.93 19.89 -6.73
CA THR A 685 -21.52 18.90 -7.64
C THR A 685 -20.42 18.16 -8.41
N GLY A 686 -20.72 16.95 -8.88
CA GLY A 686 -19.79 16.14 -9.67
C GLY A 686 -19.46 16.78 -11.03
N ARG A 687 -18.36 16.31 -11.66
CA ARG A 687 -17.79 16.89 -12.90
C ARG A 687 -18.78 17.06 -14.06
N ALA A 688 -19.66 16.10 -14.30
CA ALA A 688 -20.58 16.07 -15.42
C ALA A 688 -21.87 16.91 -15.23
N SER A 689 -21.94 17.81 -14.25
CA SER A 689 -23.09 18.71 -14.04
C SER A 689 -22.95 20.01 -14.83
N MET A 690 -24.09 20.68 -15.10
CA MET A 690 -24.14 21.95 -15.83
C MET A 690 -23.96 23.17 -14.91
N GLY A 691 -23.98 22.99 -13.59
CA GLY A 691 -23.97 24.10 -12.65
C GLY A 691 -25.35 24.74 -12.43
N VAL A 692 -25.35 25.92 -11.83
CA VAL A 692 -26.54 26.71 -11.46
C VAL A 692 -26.39 28.13 -11.93
N ILE A 693 -27.49 28.90 -11.97
CA ILE A 693 -27.44 30.31 -12.39
C ILE A 693 -26.69 31.11 -11.30
N GLY A 694 -25.60 31.75 -11.68
CA GLY A 694 -24.82 32.68 -10.85
C GLY A 694 -25.35 34.11 -10.94
N ILE A 695 -25.58 34.61 -12.16
CA ILE A 695 -26.14 35.91 -12.45
C ILE A 695 -27.22 35.76 -13.52
N ASN A 696 -28.29 36.55 -13.38
CA ASN A 696 -29.37 36.62 -14.37
C ASN A 696 -29.06 37.74 -15.36
N LEU A 697 -28.57 37.37 -16.53
CA LEU A 697 -28.17 38.30 -17.58
C LEU A 697 -29.36 38.94 -18.27
N MET A 698 -29.17 40.20 -18.77
CA MET A 698 -30.10 40.82 -19.70
C MET A 698 -29.87 40.26 -21.12
N ASP A 699 -30.81 40.46 -22.02
CA ASP A 699 -30.66 40.07 -23.42
C ASP A 699 -29.34 40.62 -23.99
N THR A 700 -28.56 39.78 -24.64
CA THR A 700 -27.25 40.08 -25.27
C THR A 700 -26.10 40.44 -24.33
N ASP A 701 -26.29 40.41 -22.98
CA ASP A 701 -25.21 40.59 -22.02
C ASP A 701 -24.44 39.27 -21.81
N GLU A 702 -23.19 39.34 -21.42
CA GLU A 702 -22.34 38.21 -21.16
C GLU A 702 -21.42 38.46 -19.94
N VAL A 703 -21.03 37.41 -19.23
CA VAL A 703 -20.03 37.50 -18.15
C VAL A 703 -18.64 37.63 -18.76
N VAL A 704 -17.88 38.62 -18.30
CA VAL A 704 -16.53 38.91 -18.80
C VAL A 704 -15.43 38.55 -17.77
N GLY A 705 -15.81 38.23 -16.56
CA GLY A 705 -14.83 37.78 -15.57
C GLY A 705 -15.44 37.32 -14.26
N MET A 706 -14.71 36.47 -13.55
CA MET A 706 -15.00 35.93 -12.22
C MET A 706 -13.77 36.07 -11.32
N GLN A 707 -13.93 36.65 -10.14
CA GLN A 707 -12.83 36.77 -9.17
C GLN A 707 -13.30 36.42 -7.75
N LEU A 708 -12.35 36.14 -6.87
CA LEU A 708 -12.57 35.80 -5.46
C LEU A 708 -12.21 36.97 -4.54
N SER A 709 -12.91 37.12 -3.42
CA SER A 709 -12.65 38.19 -2.43
C SER A 709 -11.24 38.14 -1.84
N SER A 710 -10.63 36.96 -1.72
CA SER A 710 -9.27 36.78 -1.18
C SER A 710 -8.15 37.35 -2.08
N GLN A 711 -8.45 37.76 -3.30
CA GLN A 711 -7.43 38.22 -4.27
C GLN A 711 -6.96 39.65 -4.07
N GLY A 712 -7.65 40.46 -3.28
CA GLY A 712 -7.31 41.83 -2.99
C GLY A 712 -8.48 42.66 -2.45
N GLU A 713 -8.24 43.97 -2.20
CA GLU A 713 -9.19 44.90 -1.60
C GLU A 713 -9.96 45.71 -2.66
N TYR A 714 -9.45 45.79 -3.88
CA TYR A 714 -10.01 46.63 -4.92
C TYR A 714 -10.35 45.85 -6.19
N MET A 715 -11.48 46.18 -6.77
CA MET A 715 -11.90 45.67 -8.09
C MET A 715 -11.44 46.63 -9.18
N LEU A 716 -10.49 46.22 -10.00
CA LEU A 716 -10.17 46.92 -11.24
C LEU A 716 -11.19 46.51 -12.30
N THR A 717 -11.83 47.51 -12.90
CA THR A 717 -12.71 47.31 -14.06
C THR A 717 -12.19 48.13 -15.25
N VAL A 718 -11.98 47.50 -16.40
CA VAL A 718 -11.46 48.14 -17.64
C VAL A 718 -12.44 47.98 -18.77
N SER A 719 -12.57 49.02 -19.60
CA SER A 719 -13.45 49.06 -20.74
C SER A 719 -12.69 49.02 -22.08
N GLU A 720 -13.38 48.73 -23.15
CA GLU A 720 -12.86 48.58 -24.50
C GLU A 720 -11.98 49.75 -24.95
N ASN A 721 -12.36 50.99 -24.63
CA ASN A 721 -11.64 52.19 -25.05
C ASN A 721 -10.54 52.63 -24.07
N GLY A 722 -10.00 51.73 -23.23
CA GLY A 722 -8.86 51.98 -22.39
C GLY A 722 -9.17 52.83 -21.13
N MET A 723 -10.45 52.95 -20.76
CA MET A 723 -10.85 53.60 -19.53
C MET A 723 -10.99 52.56 -18.40
N GLY A 724 -10.58 52.88 -17.20
CA GLY A 724 -10.69 51.95 -16.06
C GLY A 724 -10.63 52.67 -14.69
N LYS A 725 -10.93 51.94 -13.66
CA LYS A 725 -10.93 52.40 -12.26
C LYS A 725 -10.75 51.30 -11.27
N LEU A 726 -10.29 51.63 -10.09
CA LEU A 726 -10.39 50.81 -8.89
C LEU A 726 -11.66 51.16 -8.13
N THR A 727 -12.36 50.16 -7.62
CA THR A 727 -13.51 50.32 -6.70
C THR A 727 -13.30 49.41 -5.51
N ASP A 728 -13.51 49.90 -4.29
CA ASP A 728 -13.44 49.12 -3.07
C ASP A 728 -14.45 47.95 -3.16
N ILE A 729 -14.03 46.74 -2.88
CA ILE A 729 -14.89 45.54 -2.95
C ILE A 729 -16.04 45.60 -1.94
N ASN A 730 -15.89 46.36 -0.85
CA ASN A 730 -16.94 46.55 0.15
C ASN A 730 -18.11 47.43 -0.32
N GLU A 731 -17.94 48.16 -1.41
CA GLU A 731 -19.07 48.87 -2.04
C GLU A 731 -20.06 47.91 -2.68
N PHE A 732 -19.69 46.64 -2.84
CA PHE A 732 -20.56 45.60 -3.43
C PHE A 732 -21.18 44.77 -2.28
N THR A 733 -22.49 44.93 -2.06
CA THR A 733 -23.21 44.17 -1.04
C THR A 733 -23.34 42.71 -1.46
N VAL A 734 -23.18 41.78 -0.54
CA VAL A 734 -23.39 40.37 -0.74
C VAL A 734 -24.87 40.14 -1.03
N GLN A 735 -25.20 39.43 -2.09
CA GLN A 735 -26.54 39.10 -2.57
C GLN A 735 -26.72 37.59 -2.71
N ASN A 736 -27.93 37.12 -2.82
CA ASN A 736 -28.16 35.74 -3.24
C ASN A 736 -27.78 35.57 -4.72
N ARG A 737 -27.16 34.42 -5.08
CA ARG A 737 -26.86 34.10 -6.49
C ARG A 737 -28.10 34.14 -7.38
N GLY A 738 -27.93 34.33 -8.67
CA GLY A 738 -29.04 34.35 -9.63
C GLY A 738 -29.81 35.66 -9.69
N GLY A 739 -29.34 36.69 -8.96
CA GLY A 739 -29.87 38.07 -9.09
C GLY A 739 -29.35 38.77 -10.36
N LYS A 740 -29.89 39.98 -10.64
CA LYS A 740 -29.43 40.83 -11.77
C LYS A 740 -28.13 41.58 -11.48
N GLY A 741 -27.63 41.51 -10.22
CA GLY A 741 -26.47 42.29 -9.77
C GLY A 741 -26.72 43.80 -9.66
N ASN A 742 -25.66 44.52 -9.37
CA ASN A 742 -25.62 45.97 -9.20
C ASN A 742 -24.71 46.60 -10.27
N LYS A 743 -24.99 47.82 -10.72
CA LYS A 743 -24.08 48.51 -11.63
C LYS A 743 -22.71 48.68 -10.99
N CYS A 744 -21.67 48.22 -11.65
CA CYS A 744 -20.27 48.38 -11.26
C CYS A 744 -19.52 49.39 -12.16
N TYR A 745 -20.05 49.66 -13.33
CA TYR A 745 -19.44 50.56 -14.32
C TYR A 745 -20.50 51.37 -15.04
N LYS A 746 -20.20 52.63 -15.31
CA LYS A 746 -21.08 53.50 -16.14
C LYS A 746 -20.59 53.47 -17.57
N ILE A 747 -21.26 52.70 -18.39
CA ILE A 747 -21.02 52.66 -19.84
C ILE A 747 -21.52 53.90 -20.52
N VAL A 748 -20.67 54.54 -21.31
CA VAL A 748 -20.93 55.69 -22.17
C VAL A 748 -20.21 55.48 -23.49
N GLU A 749 -20.56 56.15 -24.52
CA GLU A 749 -19.94 56.00 -25.87
C GLU A 749 -18.41 56.18 -25.84
N LYS A 750 -17.90 57.03 -24.95
CA LYS A 750 -16.45 57.23 -24.73
C LYS A 750 -15.73 56.00 -24.12
N THR A 751 -16.39 55.18 -23.35
CA THR A 751 -15.76 54.05 -22.63
C THR A 751 -15.87 52.78 -23.45
N GLY A 752 -16.94 52.57 -24.20
CA GLY A 752 -17.31 51.24 -24.71
C GLY A 752 -17.72 50.32 -23.55
N ASN A 753 -17.88 49.03 -23.85
CA ASN A 753 -18.26 47.99 -22.90
C ASN A 753 -17.12 47.59 -21.97
N VAL A 754 -17.45 46.90 -20.91
CA VAL A 754 -16.45 46.30 -19.99
C VAL A 754 -15.81 45.09 -20.67
N VAL A 755 -14.48 45.03 -20.69
CA VAL A 755 -13.69 43.94 -21.30
C VAL A 755 -13.26 42.95 -20.27
N GLY A 756 -12.98 43.41 -19.02
CA GLY A 756 -12.52 42.51 -17.98
C GLY A 756 -12.43 43.17 -16.62
N MET A 757 -12.26 42.30 -15.61
CA MET A 757 -12.05 42.76 -14.26
C MET A 757 -11.01 41.92 -13.55
N LYS A 758 -10.31 42.53 -12.57
CA LYS A 758 -9.41 41.80 -11.65
C LYS A 758 -9.61 42.33 -10.23
N ILE A 759 -9.54 41.46 -9.23
CA ILE A 759 -9.45 41.87 -7.83
C ILE A 759 -7.98 41.86 -7.42
N LEU A 760 -7.50 42.96 -6.82
CA LEU A 760 -6.10 43.19 -6.56
C LEU A 760 -5.90 44.20 -5.41
N SER A 761 -4.69 44.26 -4.87
CA SER A 761 -4.26 45.23 -3.87
C SER A 761 -3.53 46.42 -4.53
N ARG A 762 -3.37 47.53 -3.84
CA ARG A 762 -2.68 48.71 -4.37
C ARG A 762 -1.20 48.46 -4.67
N GLU A 763 -0.61 47.50 -4.01
CA GLU A 763 0.80 47.12 -4.17
C GLU A 763 1.04 46.27 -5.46
N ASN A 764 -0.01 45.79 -6.08
CA ASN A 764 0.10 45.02 -7.30
C ASN A 764 0.33 45.91 -8.52
N GLU A 765 0.88 45.33 -9.55
CA GLU A 765 0.99 45.91 -10.89
C GLU A 765 0.03 45.19 -11.84
N VAL A 766 -0.48 45.91 -12.79
CA VAL A 766 -1.38 45.41 -13.83
C VAL A 766 -0.80 45.67 -15.22
N MET A 767 -0.89 44.66 -16.06
CA MET A 767 -0.62 44.78 -17.47
C MET A 767 -1.94 44.86 -18.25
N MET A 768 -2.03 45.79 -19.15
CA MET A 768 -3.12 45.90 -20.15
C MET A 768 -2.54 45.73 -21.54
N ILE A 769 -3.23 44.99 -22.34
CA ILE A 769 -2.82 44.61 -23.67
C ILE A 769 -3.92 45.04 -24.66
N ASN A 770 -3.55 45.75 -25.66
CA ASN A 770 -4.49 46.14 -26.75
C ASN A 770 -4.50 45.11 -27.88
N THR A 771 -5.42 45.28 -28.82
CA THR A 771 -5.60 44.42 -30.01
C THR A 771 -4.39 44.46 -30.96
N ASP A 772 -3.55 45.47 -30.91
CA ASP A 772 -2.31 45.58 -31.68
C ASP A 772 -1.10 44.94 -30.96
N GLY A 773 -1.31 44.28 -29.83
CA GLY A 773 -0.21 43.64 -29.03
C GLY A 773 0.63 44.61 -28.23
N ILE A 774 0.24 45.89 -28.11
CA ILE A 774 0.96 46.87 -27.27
C ILE A 774 0.61 46.61 -25.80
N ILE A 775 1.64 46.48 -24.99
CA ILE A 775 1.50 46.21 -23.56
C ILE A 775 1.86 47.45 -22.74
N ILE A 776 0.99 47.85 -21.85
CA ILE A 776 1.29 48.84 -20.78
C ILE A 776 1.27 48.15 -19.45
N GLN A 777 2.32 48.34 -18.66
CA GLN A 777 2.41 47.89 -17.26
C GLN A 777 2.38 49.13 -16.38
N MET A 778 1.48 49.14 -15.38
CA MET A 778 1.38 50.24 -14.42
C MET A 778 1.09 49.75 -13.02
N PRO A 779 1.58 50.42 -11.98
CA PRO A 779 1.24 50.11 -10.60
C PRO A 779 -0.24 50.48 -10.33
N CYS A 780 -0.92 49.63 -9.57
CA CYS A 780 -2.31 49.90 -9.18
C CYS A 780 -2.48 51.15 -8.30
N SER A 781 -1.40 51.58 -7.64
CA SER A 781 -1.37 52.85 -6.89
C SER A 781 -1.66 54.08 -7.77
N ASP A 782 -1.35 54.05 -9.04
CA ASP A 782 -1.53 55.13 -9.99
C ASP A 782 -2.96 55.17 -10.57
N ILE A 783 -3.78 54.17 -10.31
CA ILE A 783 -5.17 54.05 -10.78
C ILE A 783 -6.09 54.65 -9.73
N SER A 784 -6.96 55.60 -10.16
CA SER A 784 -7.90 56.29 -9.29
C SER A 784 -8.94 55.34 -8.67
N ILE A 785 -9.15 55.44 -7.37
CA ILE A 785 -10.25 54.76 -6.66
C ILE A 785 -11.50 55.60 -6.83
N LEU A 786 -12.53 55.04 -7.43
CA LEU A 786 -13.79 55.69 -7.78
C LEU A 786 -14.98 54.81 -7.37
N GLY A 787 -16.07 55.47 -7.05
CA GLY A 787 -17.32 54.78 -6.65
C GLY A 787 -17.90 53.94 -7.81
N ARG A 788 -18.75 53.02 -7.44
CA ARG A 788 -19.30 51.93 -8.28
C ARG A 788 -19.84 52.44 -9.63
N VAL A 789 -20.66 53.51 -9.65
CA VAL A 789 -21.37 53.99 -10.86
C VAL A 789 -20.62 55.13 -11.51
N THR A 790 -19.35 54.92 -11.85
CA THR A 790 -18.51 55.90 -12.56
C THR A 790 -17.91 55.25 -13.82
N SER A 791 -17.50 56.08 -14.79
CA SER A 791 -16.95 55.66 -16.09
C SER A 791 -15.40 55.50 -16.08
N GLY A 792 -14.75 55.68 -14.92
CA GLY A 792 -13.30 55.50 -14.79
C GLY A 792 -12.48 56.65 -15.40
N VAL A 793 -11.16 56.50 -15.37
CA VAL A 793 -10.16 57.41 -15.95
C VAL A 793 -9.44 56.73 -17.09
N LYS A 794 -8.77 57.47 -17.93
CA LYS A 794 -7.97 56.93 -19.04
C LYS A 794 -6.75 56.22 -18.47
N LEU A 795 -6.62 54.93 -18.73
CA LEU A 795 -5.49 54.11 -18.36
C LEU A 795 -4.54 53.84 -19.54
N MET A 796 -5.07 53.73 -20.71
CA MET A 796 -4.31 53.54 -21.94
C MET A 796 -4.80 54.46 -23.03
N ASP A 797 -3.88 55.11 -23.77
CA ASP A 797 -4.23 55.95 -24.91
C ASP A 797 -4.27 55.06 -26.18
N LEU A 798 -5.49 54.88 -26.68
CA LEU A 798 -5.73 54.01 -27.83
C LEU A 798 -6.01 54.85 -29.08
N LYS A 799 -5.47 54.43 -30.23
CA LYS A 799 -5.78 55.03 -31.54
C LYS A 799 -7.15 54.53 -32.01
N ASN A 800 -7.75 55.25 -32.95
CA ASN A 800 -9.07 54.89 -33.49
C ASN A 800 -9.12 53.45 -34.04
N GLY A 801 -10.07 52.70 -33.57
CA GLY A 801 -10.28 51.28 -33.94
C GLY A 801 -9.52 50.24 -33.14
N ILE A 802 -8.62 50.65 -32.23
CA ILE A 802 -7.89 49.75 -31.34
C ILE A 802 -8.62 49.68 -30.00
N THR A 803 -8.77 48.48 -29.46
CA THR A 803 -9.45 48.24 -28.19
C THR A 803 -8.54 47.47 -27.21
N ILE A 804 -8.87 47.48 -25.93
CA ILE A 804 -8.21 46.61 -24.94
C ILE A 804 -8.62 45.16 -25.22
N ALA A 805 -7.63 44.28 -25.32
CA ALA A 805 -7.85 42.86 -25.57
C ALA A 805 -7.83 42.04 -24.25
N SER A 806 -6.93 42.33 -23.33
CA SER A 806 -6.75 41.54 -22.08
C SER A 806 -6.16 42.36 -20.95
N ILE A 807 -6.35 41.89 -19.71
CA ILE A 807 -5.83 42.46 -18.47
C ILE A 807 -5.19 41.34 -17.65
N ALA A 808 -3.92 41.48 -17.28
CA ALA A 808 -3.20 40.54 -16.45
C ALA A 808 -2.72 41.20 -15.16
N LYS A 809 -2.78 40.47 -14.03
CA LYS A 809 -2.20 40.90 -12.75
C LYS A 809 -0.75 40.41 -12.71
N VAL A 810 0.19 41.30 -12.47
CA VAL A 810 1.60 40.97 -12.20
C VAL A 810 1.72 40.71 -10.69
N ARG A 811 2.20 39.52 -10.30
CA ARG A 811 2.50 39.23 -8.90
C ARG A 811 3.83 39.87 -8.51
N GLU A 812 3.86 40.53 -7.36
CA GLU A 812 5.10 41.01 -6.76
C GLU A 812 6.09 39.88 -6.48
N SER A 813 7.37 40.16 -6.68
CA SER A 813 8.46 39.40 -6.08
C SER A 813 8.43 39.63 -4.57
N SER A 814 8.35 38.58 -3.77
CA SER A 814 8.45 38.63 -2.31
C SER A 814 9.71 39.39 -1.85
N LYS A 815 9.55 40.63 -1.45
CA LYS A 815 10.61 41.38 -0.72
C LYS A 815 10.59 41.03 0.77
N ASN A 816 9.58 40.34 1.27
CA ASN A 816 9.38 40.10 2.70
C ASN A 816 9.86 38.72 3.23
N GLU A 817 10.23 37.75 2.37
CA GLU A 817 10.77 36.49 2.87
C GLU A 817 12.28 36.55 3.21
N ASN A 818 13.02 37.53 2.67
CA ASN A 818 14.45 37.71 3.00
C ASN A 818 14.71 38.60 4.26
N GLU A 819 13.70 39.24 4.83
CA GLU A 819 13.84 39.97 6.09
C GLU A 819 13.46 39.12 7.31
N GLU A 820 12.64 38.09 7.14
CA GLU A 820 12.35 37.09 8.20
C GLU A 820 13.45 36.04 8.32
N GLU A 821 14.04 35.53 7.21
CA GLU A 821 15.22 34.63 7.27
C GLU A 821 16.47 35.36 7.80
N ALA A 822 16.70 36.63 7.45
CA ALA A 822 17.82 37.43 7.98
C ALA A 822 17.63 37.77 9.46
N SER A 823 16.41 37.81 10.00
CA SER A 823 16.14 38.01 11.41
C SER A 823 16.24 36.72 12.24
N GLU A 824 16.01 35.54 11.63
CA GLU A 824 16.21 34.25 12.29
C GLU A 824 17.69 33.81 12.27
N GLU A 825 18.46 34.11 11.22
CA GLU A 825 19.89 33.87 11.21
C GLU A 825 20.65 34.76 12.19
N SER A 826 20.22 36.03 12.38
CA SER A 826 20.85 36.93 13.35
C SER A 826 20.47 36.66 14.82
N GLN A 827 19.40 35.91 15.09
CA GLN A 827 19.06 35.41 16.43
C GLN A 827 19.79 34.14 16.80
N ASN A 828 20.05 33.27 15.81
CA ASN A 828 20.82 32.02 16.02
C ASN A 828 22.34 32.26 16.14
N GLU A 829 22.91 33.35 15.57
CA GLU A 829 24.32 33.69 15.78
C GLU A 829 24.57 34.35 17.14
N THR A 830 23.55 34.92 17.78
CA THR A 830 23.67 35.52 19.12
C THR A 830 23.46 34.52 20.26
N GLU A 831 22.82 33.39 20.03
CA GLU A 831 22.70 32.31 21.03
C GLU A 831 23.92 31.34 21.03
N ASN A 832 24.64 31.21 19.91
CA ASN A 832 25.85 30.38 19.84
C ASN A 832 27.16 31.09 20.26
N ALA A 833 27.11 32.40 20.51
CA ALA A 833 28.28 33.14 21.02
C ALA A 833 28.29 33.32 22.55
N GLY A 834 27.31 32.71 23.26
CA GLY A 834 27.16 32.80 24.73
C GLY A 834 27.66 31.57 25.51
N GLU A 835 28.09 30.49 24.87
CA GLU A 835 28.49 29.26 25.54
C GLU A 835 29.97 28.85 25.42
N GLU A 836 30.85 29.72 24.93
CA GLU A 836 32.30 29.47 24.94
C GLU A 836 33.10 30.43 25.82
N THR A 837 32.66 30.70 27.05
CA THR A 837 33.53 31.23 28.10
C THR A 837 33.03 30.77 29.48
N GLU A 838 33.35 29.55 29.85
CA GLU A 838 33.59 29.04 31.20
C GLU A 838 33.92 27.53 31.16
N GLU A 839 35.21 27.24 30.91
CA GLU A 839 36.13 26.30 31.54
C GLU A 839 37.47 26.25 30.78
#